data_08498cd16c7e73d8e127603d8fd7aa9b
#
_entry.id   08498cd16c7e73d8e127603d8fd7aa9b
#
_cell.length_a   1.000
_cell.length_b   1.000
_cell.length_c   1.000
_cell.angle_alpha   90.00
_cell.angle_beta   90.00
_cell.angle_gamma   90.00
#
_symmetry.space_group_name_H-M   'P 1'
#
loop_
_entity.id
_entity.type
_entity.pdbx_description
1 polymer ?
#
loop_
_entity_poly.entity_id
_entity_poly.type
_entity_poly.pdbx_seq_one_letter_code
_entity_poly.pdbx_strand_id
1 'polypeptide(L)'
;MKFASVIVDVPARQTDRPFDYIIPKKWEDIVQTGMRVVVPFGPRKLQGFIIGIKDSAEVESKKLKTIHEILDVTPVLNEELLKLGYWLTSETLCYMISAFQVMLPTAIKATYKKRLQLRKQEEVAPELLFLFQDKEAIDWEAIETQPHLYRTIQQEIKNGTIEVVYQVKDKVQKKKQRVVQPELSEDKLELAAFELKSKKQQDVLYYFVENYKSVPLKVITEELQITDAPIKALVKKGLISEKYVEVYRNPYDDDDFEQTKPFPLTEEQKQVITPILSSITNETYNPFLLYGVTGSGKTEVYLQSIAAVLTKGKEAIVLVPEIALTPQMVDRFKGRFGSQVAVLHSALSVGEKYDEWRKILRKEVKVVVGARSAVYAPFENLGIIIIDEEHESSYKQEDNPRYHARDVAVWRGQYHKCPIVLGSATPTLESFARAKKGVYELLTMEKRMNKQALPTVEIVDMREELRDGNRSMFSKALHEKIADRLEKKEQMVLFLNRRGHSTFVMCRDCGYVVQCPHCDISLTYHKMNHRLKCHYCSHEENMPTACPACQSTYIRFFGTGTQKVEEEITKLFPEARVIRMDVDTTSRKGMHEKLLKAFGEEKADILLGTQMIAKGLDFPKVTLVGVLTADTMLHLPDFRASEKTYQLLTQVSGRAGRHELPGEVIIQTYTPEHYSIELAKNQHYDVFFDQEMQMRRTRQYPPYYYVVLVTVSHPELLKAVQVTEKIVGHLRAHCTQQAMVLGPVASAIPRIKDRYRYQCMIKYKREPNLKNVLKMVNEHYQAEMQKELQISIDFNPTMLM
;
A
#
# COMPACT_ATOMS: atom_id res chain seq x y z
N MET A 1 -32.74 -26.68 15.17
CA MET A 1 -31.68 -26.03 15.98
C MET A 1 -30.45 -25.98 15.11
N LYS A 2 -29.96 -24.80 14.76
CA LYS A 2 -28.79 -24.60 13.91
C LYS A 2 -27.55 -24.29 14.75
N PHE A 3 -26.39 -24.61 14.21
CA PHE A 3 -25.10 -24.40 14.86
C PHE A 3 -24.21 -23.55 13.95
N ALA A 4 -23.46 -22.64 14.55
CA ALA A 4 -22.46 -21.84 13.85
C ALA A 4 -21.06 -22.33 14.21
N SER A 5 -20.26 -22.61 13.19
CA SER A 5 -18.84 -22.86 13.34
C SER A 5 -18.10 -21.54 13.34
N VAL A 6 -17.42 -21.20 14.43
CA VAL A 6 -16.83 -19.88 14.69
C VAL A 6 -15.33 -19.98 14.90
N ILE A 7 -14.55 -19.16 14.19
CA ILE A 7 -13.15 -18.88 14.50
C ILE A 7 -13.10 -17.72 15.49
N VAL A 8 -12.60 -17.97 16.70
CA VAL A 8 -12.51 -16.96 17.76
C VAL A 8 -11.31 -16.03 17.61
N ASP A 9 -11.45 -14.79 18.07
CA ASP A 9 -10.40 -13.76 17.98
C ASP A 9 -9.30 -13.94 19.03
N VAL A 10 -8.58 -15.06 18.91
CA VAL A 10 -7.36 -15.35 19.66
C VAL A 10 -6.35 -15.99 18.72
N PRO A 11 -5.23 -15.33 18.38
CA PRO A 11 -4.24 -15.87 17.47
C PRO A 11 -3.34 -16.90 18.18
N ALA A 12 -3.90 -18.09 18.44
CA ALA A 12 -3.20 -19.19 19.06
C ALA A 12 -3.64 -20.52 18.41
N ARG A 13 -2.76 -21.52 18.39
CA ARG A 13 -3.04 -22.80 17.74
C ARG A 13 -4.27 -23.51 18.30
N GLN A 14 -4.42 -23.52 19.61
CA GLN A 14 -5.56 -24.19 20.27
C GLN A 14 -6.91 -23.59 19.84
N THR A 15 -6.90 -22.35 19.39
CA THR A 15 -8.04 -21.58 18.92
C THR A 15 -8.09 -21.45 17.39
N ASP A 16 -7.06 -21.89 16.67
CA ASP A 16 -7.00 -21.87 15.20
C ASP A 16 -7.77 -23.04 14.58
N ARG A 17 -8.96 -23.24 15.08
CA ARG A 17 -9.94 -24.24 14.61
C ARG A 17 -11.34 -23.70 14.86
N PRO A 18 -12.34 -24.18 14.10
CA PRO A 18 -13.70 -23.80 14.36
C PRO A 18 -14.21 -24.39 15.68
N PHE A 19 -15.02 -23.60 16.39
CA PHE A 19 -15.77 -24.02 17.56
C PHE A 19 -17.26 -23.89 17.27
N ASP A 20 -18.03 -24.94 17.55
CA ASP A 20 -19.45 -24.92 17.28
C ASP A 20 -20.22 -24.27 18.44
N TYR A 21 -21.16 -23.40 18.10
CA TYR A 21 -22.03 -22.67 19.01
C TYR A 21 -23.48 -22.81 18.58
N ILE A 22 -24.40 -22.87 19.54
CA ILE A 22 -25.83 -22.89 19.27
C ILE A 22 -26.27 -21.51 18.77
N ILE A 23 -26.99 -21.48 17.66
CA ILE A 23 -27.64 -20.26 17.17
C ILE A 23 -29.01 -20.16 17.90
N PRO A 24 -29.26 -19.04 18.63
CA PRO A 24 -30.59 -18.81 19.25
C PRO A 24 -31.70 -18.82 18.17
N LYS A 25 -32.86 -19.36 18.47
CA LYS A 25 -34.00 -19.42 17.54
C LYS A 25 -34.32 -18.07 16.92
N LYS A 26 -34.24 -17.00 17.68
CA LYS A 26 -34.46 -15.61 17.19
C LYS A 26 -33.48 -15.17 16.11
N TRP A 27 -32.35 -15.86 15.93
CA TRP A 27 -31.30 -15.52 14.98
C TRP A 27 -31.08 -16.60 13.89
N GLU A 28 -31.82 -17.73 13.93
CA GLU A 28 -31.63 -18.85 12.99
C GLU A 28 -31.80 -18.44 11.49
N ASP A 29 -32.61 -17.43 11.23
CA ASP A 29 -32.89 -16.91 9.87
C ASP A 29 -32.02 -15.71 9.47
N ILE A 30 -31.24 -15.19 10.42
CA ILE A 30 -30.50 -13.96 10.25
C ILE A 30 -29.01 -14.22 10.09
N VAL A 31 -28.50 -15.17 10.87
CA VAL A 31 -27.09 -15.51 10.92
C VAL A 31 -26.63 -16.02 9.55
N GLN A 32 -25.57 -15.41 9.06
CA GLN A 32 -24.93 -15.79 7.80
C GLN A 32 -23.45 -16.02 8.01
N THR A 33 -22.85 -16.83 7.15
CA THR A 33 -21.41 -17.05 7.08
C THR A 33 -20.69 -15.74 6.77
N GLY A 34 -19.58 -15.48 7.45
CA GLY A 34 -18.81 -14.23 7.31
C GLY A 34 -19.22 -13.10 8.26
N MET A 35 -20.28 -13.32 9.08
CA MET A 35 -20.64 -12.38 10.15
C MET A 35 -19.73 -12.54 11.36
N ARG A 36 -19.54 -11.44 12.10
CA ARG A 36 -18.88 -11.46 13.40
C ARG A 36 -19.91 -11.69 14.52
N VAL A 37 -19.48 -12.43 15.51
CA VAL A 37 -20.30 -12.76 16.71
C VAL A 37 -19.48 -12.59 17.97
N VAL A 38 -20.18 -12.40 19.11
CA VAL A 38 -19.59 -12.54 20.43
C VAL A 38 -20.01 -13.90 21.00
N VAL A 39 -19.01 -14.68 21.39
CA VAL A 39 -19.23 -16.04 21.93
C VAL A 39 -18.57 -16.20 23.30
N PRO A 40 -19.14 -17.00 24.19
CA PRO A 40 -18.53 -17.33 25.47
C PRO A 40 -17.40 -18.34 25.27
N PHE A 41 -16.18 -17.97 25.68
CA PHE A 41 -14.98 -18.79 25.56
C PHE A 41 -14.26 -18.87 26.94
N GLY A 42 -14.34 -20.01 27.62
CA GLY A 42 -13.94 -20.13 29.02
C GLY A 42 -14.73 -19.14 29.89
N PRO A 43 -14.06 -18.34 30.73
CA PRO A 43 -14.67 -17.29 31.56
C PRO A 43 -14.89 -15.97 30.82
N ARG A 44 -14.41 -15.84 29.57
CA ARG A 44 -14.41 -14.60 28.80
C ARG A 44 -15.44 -14.64 27.67
N LYS A 45 -15.84 -13.45 27.19
CA LYS A 45 -16.56 -13.28 25.93
C LYS A 45 -15.58 -12.80 24.88
N LEU A 46 -15.52 -13.50 23.76
CA LEU A 46 -14.62 -13.20 22.65
C LEU A 46 -15.41 -12.92 21.39
N GLN A 47 -14.86 -12.09 20.53
CA GLN A 47 -15.33 -11.95 19.15
C GLN A 47 -14.88 -13.16 18.33
N GLY A 48 -15.61 -13.45 17.25
CA GLY A 48 -15.23 -14.46 16.28
C GLY A 48 -15.98 -14.27 14.96
N PHE A 49 -15.56 -15.02 13.94
CA PHE A 49 -16.17 -15.04 12.62
C PHE A 49 -16.88 -16.36 12.38
N ILE A 50 -18.11 -16.29 11.90
CA ILE A 50 -18.86 -17.47 11.47
C ILE A 50 -18.31 -17.92 10.12
N ILE A 51 -17.79 -19.14 10.08
CA ILE A 51 -17.22 -19.73 8.84
C ILE A 51 -18.13 -20.80 8.23
N GLY A 52 -19.17 -21.22 8.95
CA GLY A 52 -20.15 -22.20 8.47
C GLY A 52 -21.35 -22.30 9.38
N ILE A 53 -22.47 -22.76 8.83
CA ILE A 53 -23.71 -23.05 9.54
C ILE A 53 -24.06 -24.51 9.30
N LYS A 54 -24.41 -25.26 10.36
CA LYS A 54 -24.67 -26.71 10.33
C LYS A 54 -25.99 -27.02 11.00
N ASP A 55 -26.64 -28.08 10.57
CA ASP A 55 -27.86 -28.63 11.23
C ASP A 55 -27.52 -29.61 12.34
N SER A 56 -26.30 -30.12 12.39
CA SER A 56 -25.79 -31.02 13.43
C SER A 56 -24.41 -30.56 13.92
N ALA A 57 -24.11 -30.73 15.19
CA ALA A 57 -22.82 -30.45 15.80
C ALA A 57 -22.03 -31.74 16.05
N GLU A 58 -20.71 -31.64 16.02
CA GLU A 58 -19.79 -32.77 16.33
C GLU A 58 -19.77 -33.14 17.81
N VAL A 59 -20.20 -32.22 18.68
CA VAL A 59 -20.23 -32.38 20.15
C VAL A 59 -21.69 -32.46 20.62
N GLU A 60 -21.96 -33.26 21.65
CA GLU A 60 -23.30 -33.33 22.26
C GLU A 60 -23.86 -31.92 22.55
N SER A 61 -25.04 -31.64 22.06
CA SER A 61 -25.69 -30.31 22.14
C SER A 61 -25.81 -29.77 23.59
N LYS A 62 -25.84 -30.63 24.59
CA LYS A 62 -25.88 -30.25 26.02
C LYS A 62 -24.57 -29.59 26.51
N LYS A 63 -23.44 -29.76 25.80
CA LYS A 63 -22.14 -29.20 26.17
C LYS A 63 -21.85 -27.92 25.37
N LEU A 64 -22.66 -27.59 24.35
CA LEU A 64 -22.45 -26.44 23.51
C LEU A 64 -22.99 -25.17 24.15
N LYS A 65 -22.22 -24.09 24.00
CA LYS A 65 -22.61 -22.75 24.44
C LYS A 65 -23.34 -22.01 23.30
N THR A 66 -24.18 -21.06 23.69
CA THR A 66 -24.97 -20.27 22.75
C THR A 66 -24.23 -19.00 22.37
N ILE A 67 -24.38 -18.52 21.11
CA ILE A 67 -23.89 -17.22 20.67
C ILE A 67 -24.51 -16.14 21.57
N HIS A 68 -23.68 -15.25 22.08
CA HIS A 68 -24.11 -14.20 23.00
C HIS A 68 -24.68 -12.97 22.25
N GLU A 69 -24.05 -12.58 21.14
CA GLU A 69 -24.43 -11.39 20.38
C GLU A 69 -23.98 -11.54 18.90
N ILE A 70 -24.77 -10.96 17.97
CA ILE A 70 -24.38 -10.80 16.56
C ILE A 70 -23.84 -9.38 16.37
N LEU A 71 -22.61 -9.27 15.90
CA LEU A 71 -21.96 -7.96 15.69
C LEU A 71 -22.30 -7.31 14.34
N ASP A 72 -22.71 -8.04 13.35
CA ASP A 72 -22.97 -7.55 12.02
C ASP A 72 -24.39 -7.90 11.56
N VAL A 73 -24.96 -7.05 10.72
CA VAL A 73 -26.28 -7.29 10.12
C VAL A 73 -26.13 -7.99 8.77
N THR A 74 -25.04 -7.70 8.09
CA THR A 74 -24.62 -8.32 6.84
C THR A 74 -23.21 -8.86 7.00
N PRO A 75 -22.83 -9.94 6.27
CA PRO A 75 -21.49 -10.47 6.33
C PRO A 75 -20.44 -9.40 6.03
N VAL A 76 -19.41 -9.31 6.88
CA VAL A 76 -18.24 -8.44 6.65
C VAL A 76 -17.19 -9.14 5.79
N LEU A 77 -17.21 -10.47 5.75
CA LEU A 77 -16.44 -11.32 4.85
C LEU A 77 -17.42 -12.06 3.94
N ASN A 78 -17.37 -11.77 2.65
CA ASN A 78 -18.13 -12.52 1.67
C ASN A 78 -17.51 -13.92 1.43
N GLU A 79 -18.14 -14.75 0.61
CA GLU A 79 -17.66 -16.12 0.32
C GLU A 79 -16.25 -16.15 -0.26
N GLU A 80 -15.93 -15.19 -1.15
CA GLU A 80 -14.60 -15.03 -1.71
C GLU A 80 -13.54 -14.78 -0.63
N LEU A 81 -13.79 -13.79 0.25
CA LEU A 81 -12.83 -13.42 1.30
C LEU A 81 -12.64 -14.53 2.34
N LEU A 82 -13.67 -15.33 2.62
CA LEU A 82 -13.52 -16.53 3.44
C LEU A 82 -12.60 -17.56 2.79
N LYS A 83 -12.79 -17.87 1.51
CA LYS A 83 -11.92 -18.77 0.74
C LYS A 83 -10.49 -18.22 0.64
N LEU A 84 -10.34 -16.91 0.43
CA LEU A 84 -9.06 -16.23 0.43
C LEU A 84 -8.36 -16.34 1.79
N GLY A 85 -9.09 -16.29 2.90
CA GLY A 85 -8.56 -16.50 4.26
C GLY A 85 -7.93 -17.89 4.43
N TYR A 86 -8.58 -18.95 3.97
CA TYR A 86 -8.00 -20.30 3.96
C TYR A 86 -6.74 -20.39 3.11
N TRP A 87 -6.75 -19.77 1.92
CA TRP A 87 -5.58 -19.73 1.06
C TRP A 87 -4.41 -18.98 1.72
N LEU A 88 -4.65 -17.80 2.31
CA LEU A 88 -3.63 -17.03 3.03
C LEU A 88 -3.01 -17.81 4.17
N THR A 89 -3.83 -18.53 4.95
CA THR A 89 -3.36 -19.37 6.05
C THR A 89 -2.41 -20.46 5.55
N SER A 90 -2.74 -21.09 4.43
CA SER A 90 -1.90 -22.10 3.79
C SER A 90 -0.59 -21.52 3.23
N GLU A 91 -0.65 -20.31 2.63
CA GLU A 91 0.52 -19.72 1.97
C GLU A 91 1.49 -19.06 2.95
N THR A 92 0.99 -18.47 4.03
CA THR A 92 1.82 -17.68 4.95
C THR A 92 2.04 -18.32 6.32
N LEU A 93 1.43 -19.48 6.58
CA LEU A 93 1.42 -20.18 7.88
C LEU A 93 0.92 -19.28 9.03
N CYS A 94 0.04 -18.31 8.73
CA CYS A 94 -0.60 -17.46 9.73
C CYS A 94 -1.82 -18.17 10.34
N TYR A 95 -2.32 -17.67 11.47
CA TYR A 95 -3.59 -18.10 12.02
C TYR A 95 -4.75 -17.60 11.18
N MET A 96 -5.84 -18.38 11.13
CA MET A 96 -7.04 -18.04 10.36
C MET A 96 -7.61 -16.68 10.77
N ILE A 97 -7.64 -16.41 12.07
CA ILE A 97 -8.11 -15.12 12.58
C ILE A 97 -7.26 -13.95 12.07
N SER A 98 -5.94 -14.13 11.96
CA SER A 98 -5.04 -13.10 11.41
C SER A 98 -5.30 -12.88 9.92
N ALA A 99 -5.58 -13.95 9.18
CA ALA A 99 -5.96 -13.86 7.76
C ALA A 99 -7.28 -13.10 7.57
N PHE A 100 -8.29 -13.31 8.41
CA PHE A 100 -9.54 -12.55 8.33
C PHE A 100 -9.37 -11.09 8.75
N GLN A 101 -8.62 -10.85 9.81
CA GLN A 101 -8.39 -9.49 10.30
C GLN A 101 -7.62 -8.60 9.32
N VAL A 102 -6.68 -9.13 8.55
CA VAL A 102 -5.92 -8.30 7.60
C VAL A 102 -6.79 -7.76 6.47
N MET A 103 -7.88 -8.44 6.15
CA MET A 103 -8.81 -8.06 5.08
C MET A 103 -9.75 -6.93 5.48
N LEU A 104 -9.88 -6.65 6.78
CA LEU A 104 -10.84 -5.69 7.31
C LEU A 104 -10.17 -4.39 7.77
N PRO A 105 -10.78 -3.23 7.51
CA PRO A 105 -10.33 -1.97 8.08
C PRO A 105 -10.29 -2.01 9.61
N THR A 106 -9.33 -1.32 10.21
CA THR A 106 -9.20 -1.23 11.67
C THR A 106 -10.46 -0.72 12.34
N ALA A 107 -11.20 0.14 11.65
CA ALA A 107 -12.47 0.65 12.12
C ALA A 107 -13.50 -0.47 12.37
N ILE A 108 -13.57 -1.49 11.55
CA ILE A 108 -14.52 -2.60 11.72
C ILE A 108 -14.15 -3.53 12.89
N LYS A 109 -12.88 -3.50 13.32
CA LYS A 109 -12.39 -4.37 14.43
C LYS A 109 -12.82 -3.90 15.82
N ALA A 110 -13.32 -2.68 15.98
CA ALA A 110 -13.77 -2.13 17.26
C ALA A 110 -15.23 -2.52 17.59
N THR A 111 -15.63 -2.38 18.86
CA THR A 111 -17.03 -2.59 19.30
C THR A 111 -17.86 -1.34 19.02
N TYR A 112 -19.02 -1.49 18.39
CA TYR A 112 -19.86 -0.36 17.93
C TYR A 112 -21.26 -0.40 18.51
N LYS A 113 -21.88 0.78 18.67
CA LYS A 113 -23.34 0.89 18.70
C LYS A 113 -23.87 0.90 17.26
N LYS A 114 -24.81 0.06 16.96
CA LYS A 114 -25.47 -0.03 15.66
C LYS A 114 -26.73 0.81 15.66
N ARG A 115 -26.97 1.47 14.55
CA ARG A 115 -28.23 2.18 14.26
C ARG A 115 -28.68 1.83 12.86
N LEU A 116 -29.98 1.67 12.65
CA LEU A 116 -30.57 1.67 11.31
C LEU A 116 -30.91 3.11 10.93
N GLN A 117 -30.55 3.49 9.70
CA GLN A 117 -30.86 4.80 9.14
C GLN A 117 -31.65 4.64 7.84
N LEU A 118 -32.72 5.41 7.70
CA LEU A 118 -33.48 5.51 6.46
C LEU A 118 -32.65 6.28 5.42
N ARG A 119 -32.63 5.77 4.19
CA ARG A 119 -31.99 6.40 3.03
C ARG A 119 -33.00 6.93 2.05
N LYS A 120 -34.05 6.13 1.79
CA LYS A 120 -35.14 6.46 0.86
C LYS A 120 -36.44 6.12 1.56
N GLN A 121 -37.04 7.09 2.23
CA GLN A 121 -38.22 6.89 3.04
C GLN A 121 -39.43 6.39 2.23
N GLU A 122 -39.57 6.82 0.99
CA GLU A 122 -40.70 6.50 0.10
C GLU A 122 -40.65 5.04 -0.43
N GLU A 123 -39.51 4.41 -0.42
CA GLU A 123 -39.30 3.05 -0.97
C GLU A 123 -39.22 1.96 0.12
N VAL A 124 -39.28 2.31 1.42
CA VAL A 124 -39.15 1.37 2.54
C VAL A 124 -40.47 0.66 2.83
N ALA A 125 -40.39 -0.62 3.17
CA ALA A 125 -41.55 -1.42 3.56
C ALA A 125 -42.33 -0.78 4.72
N PRO A 126 -43.66 -0.68 4.64
CA PRO A 126 -44.51 -0.01 5.65
C PRO A 126 -44.30 -0.51 7.07
N GLU A 127 -44.04 -1.81 7.23
CA GLU A 127 -43.79 -2.46 8.52
C GLU A 127 -42.53 -1.87 9.22
N LEU A 128 -41.59 -1.39 8.48
CA LEU A 128 -40.34 -0.81 9.02
C LEU A 128 -40.49 0.68 9.29
N LEU A 129 -41.28 1.40 8.51
CA LEU A 129 -41.54 2.82 8.75
C LEU A 129 -42.14 3.06 10.13
N PHE A 130 -42.97 2.14 10.62
CA PHE A 130 -43.53 2.21 11.97
C PHE A 130 -42.48 2.19 13.08
N LEU A 131 -41.35 1.47 12.86
CA LEU A 131 -40.26 1.44 13.83
C LEU A 131 -39.51 2.76 13.94
N PHE A 132 -39.46 3.50 12.86
CA PHE A 132 -38.72 4.75 12.83
C PHE A 132 -39.45 5.91 13.50
N GLN A 133 -40.79 5.86 13.66
CA GLN A 133 -41.62 6.89 14.34
C GLN A 133 -41.18 8.33 13.98
N ASP A 134 -41.05 8.65 12.70
CA ASP A 134 -40.57 9.92 12.17
C ASP A 134 -39.07 10.26 12.49
N LYS A 135 -38.33 9.30 13.01
CA LYS A 135 -36.88 9.42 13.20
C LYS A 135 -36.13 8.93 11.98
N GLU A 136 -35.12 9.66 11.53
CA GLU A 136 -34.23 9.22 10.45
C GLU A 136 -33.37 8.00 10.79
N ALA A 137 -33.14 7.72 12.09
CA ALA A 137 -32.34 6.60 12.54
C ALA A 137 -32.78 6.08 13.92
N ILE A 138 -32.80 4.75 14.09
CA ILE A 138 -33.13 4.05 15.33
C ILE A 138 -31.95 3.20 15.80
N ASP A 139 -31.80 3.01 17.11
CA ASP A 139 -30.79 2.15 17.70
C ASP A 139 -31.11 0.68 17.46
N TRP A 140 -30.10 -0.13 17.18
CA TRP A 140 -30.26 -1.57 16.92
C TRP A 140 -30.94 -2.32 18.08
N GLU A 141 -30.70 -1.88 19.30
CA GLU A 141 -31.34 -2.45 20.50
C GLU A 141 -32.87 -2.44 20.42
N ALA A 142 -33.45 -1.45 19.76
CA ALA A 142 -34.92 -1.36 19.53
C ALA A 142 -35.43 -2.46 18.60
N ILE A 143 -34.59 -3.00 17.76
CA ILE A 143 -34.90 -4.02 16.76
C ILE A 143 -34.75 -5.43 17.37
N GLU A 144 -33.84 -5.59 18.32
CA GLU A 144 -33.59 -6.88 19.01
C GLU A 144 -34.86 -7.43 19.68
N THR A 145 -35.79 -6.56 20.00
CA THR A 145 -37.10 -6.93 20.57
C THR A 145 -38.13 -7.42 19.51
N GLN A 146 -37.81 -7.25 18.21
CA GLN A 146 -38.69 -7.58 17.08
C GLN A 146 -37.99 -8.46 16.01
N PRO A 147 -37.66 -9.70 16.33
CA PRO A 147 -36.90 -10.59 15.46
C PRO A 147 -37.57 -10.88 14.10
N HIS A 148 -38.88 -10.78 13.99
CA HIS A 148 -39.65 -11.04 12.77
C HIS A 148 -39.33 -10.04 11.65
N LEU A 149 -38.87 -8.81 11.98
CA LEU A 149 -38.54 -7.78 11.02
C LEU A 149 -37.13 -7.88 10.43
N TYR A 150 -36.32 -8.76 10.94
CA TYR A 150 -34.92 -8.87 10.50
C TYR A 150 -34.78 -9.23 9.03
N ARG A 151 -35.60 -10.14 8.49
CA ARG A 151 -35.57 -10.48 7.06
C ARG A 151 -35.88 -9.28 6.17
N THR A 152 -36.91 -8.53 6.55
CA THR A 152 -37.33 -7.31 5.85
C THR A 152 -36.21 -6.28 5.93
N ILE A 153 -35.59 -6.09 7.10
CA ILE A 153 -34.44 -5.19 7.28
C ILE A 153 -33.26 -5.60 6.39
N GLN A 154 -32.91 -6.89 6.33
CA GLN A 154 -31.84 -7.37 5.46
C GLN A 154 -32.15 -7.13 3.98
N GLN A 155 -33.41 -7.33 3.57
CA GLN A 155 -33.83 -7.06 2.19
C GLN A 155 -33.74 -5.57 1.87
N GLU A 156 -34.20 -4.71 2.77
CA GLU A 156 -34.15 -3.26 2.60
C GLU A 156 -32.71 -2.71 2.61
N ILE A 157 -31.81 -3.31 3.41
CA ILE A 157 -30.38 -3.01 3.37
C ILE A 157 -29.80 -3.39 2.00
N LYS A 158 -30.20 -4.56 1.47
CA LYS A 158 -29.75 -5.03 0.16
C LYS A 158 -30.29 -4.16 -0.98
N ASN A 159 -31.49 -3.64 -0.83
CA ASN A 159 -32.12 -2.70 -1.75
C ASN A 159 -31.55 -1.27 -1.64
N GLY A 160 -30.79 -0.99 -0.56
CA GLY A 160 -30.22 0.34 -0.30
C GLY A 160 -31.20 1.38 0.25
N THR A 161 -32.39 0.95 0.68
CA THR A 161 -33.43 1.82 1.26
C THR A 161 -33.17 2.11 2.74
N ILE A 162 -32.55 1.16 3.45
CA ILE A 162 -32.12 1.27 4.84
C ILE A 162 -30.63 0.97 4.95
N GLU A 163 -29.97 1.61 5.88
CA GLU A 163 -28.57 1.43 6.16
C GLU A 163 -28.28 1.12 7.62
N VAL A 164 -27.30 0.20 7.86
CA VAL A 164 -26.71 0.02 9.18
C VAL A 164 -25.56 0.99 9.37
N VAL A 165 -25.72 1.84 10.35
CA VAL A 165 -24.71 2.80 10.74
C VAL A 165 -24.06 2.36 12.04
N TYR A 166 -22.73 2.20 12.02
CA TYR A 166 -21.96 1.83 13.21
C TYR A 166 -21.43 3.09 13.92
N GLN A 167 -21.85 3.32 15.17
CA GLN A 167 -21.30 4.40 16.00
C GLN A 167 -20.21 3.84 16.90
N VAL A 168 -18.98 4.30 16.75
CA VAL A 168 -17.88 3.96 17.68
C VAL A 168 -18.17 4.57 19.05
N LYS A 169 -18.04 3.77 20.11
CA LYS A 169 -18.24 4.24 21.49
C LYS A 169 -17.26 5.34 21.91
N ASP A 170 -16.09 5.44 21.25
CA ASP A 170 -15.09 6.48 21.50
C ASP A 170 -14.32 6.85 20.22
N LYS A 171 -14.33 8.14 19.87
CA LYS A 171 -13.42 8.88 18.96
C LYS A 171 -13.77 9.08 17.48
N VAL A 172 -14.69 8.36 16.85
CA VAL A 172 -15.05 8.68 15.45
C VAL A 172 -16.51 9.11 15.38
N GLN A 173 -16.78 10.38 15.61
CA GLN A 173 -18.11 10.97 15.32
C GLN A 173 -18.29 11.11 13.81
N LYS A 174 -19.50 10.80 13.32
CA LYS A 174 -19.91 11.14 11.94
C LYS A 174 -19.76 12.63 11.74
N LYS A 175 -19.16 13.04 10.62
CA LYS A 175 -19.12 14.46 10.27
C LYS A 175 -20.53 14.83 9.83
N LYS A 176 -21.22 15.61 10.64
CA LYS A 176 -22.52 16.20 10.29
C LYS A 176 -22.30 17.62 9.79
N GLN A 177 -22.88 17.93 8.64
CA GLN A 177 -22.88 19.27 8.10
C GLN A 177 -24.29 19.87 8.27
N ARG A 178 -24.35 21.10 8.74
CA ARG A 178 -25.62 21.85 8.79
C ARG A 178 -25.95 22.28 7.37
N VAL A 179 -27.12 21.85 6.89
CA VAL A 179 -27.63 22.18 5.58
C VAL A 179 -28.93 22.95 5.77
N VAL A 180 -29.11 23.97 4.99
CA VAL A 180 -30.29 24.83 4.98
C VAL A 180 -31.10 24.53 3.73
N GLN A 181 -32.40 24.39 3.86
CA GLN A 181 -33.29 24.14 2.75
C GLN A 181 -34.50 25.08 2.79
N PRO A 182 -35.06 25.48 1.66
CA PRO A 182 -36.30 26.24 1.60
C PRO A 182 -37.47 25.37 2.03
N GLU A 183 -38.43 25.98 2.75
CA GLU A 183 -39.70 25.33 3.16
C GLU A 183 -40.90 25.83 2.33
N LEU A 184 -40.71 26.88 1.55
CA LEU A 184 -41.73 27.48 0.69
C LEU A 184 -41.38 27.27 -0.78
N SER A 185 -42.35 27.25 -1.67
CA SER A 185 -42.12 27.28 -3.12
C SER A 185 -41.40 28.54 -3.57
N GLU A 186 -40.71 28.52 -4.70
CA GLU A 186 -39.91 29.63 -5.24
C GLU A 186 -40.71 30.93 -5.28
N ASP A 187 -41.97 30.94 -5.81
CA ASP A 187 -42.85 32.12 -5.87
C ASP A 187 -43.13 32.70 -4.47
N LYS A 188 -43.32 31.83 -3.47
CA LYS A 188 -43.58 32.26 -2.11
C LYS A 188 -42.32 32.76 -1.37
N LEU A 189 -41.16 32.24 -1.72
CA LEU A 189 -39.88 32.72 -1.21
C LEU A 189 -39.59 34.15 -1.72
N GLU A 190 -39.88 34.43 -2.98
CA GLU A 190 -39.71 35.76 -3.57
C GLU A 190 -40.62 36.79 -2.90
N LEU A 191 -41.89 36.46 -2.71
CA LEU A 191 -42.84 37.32 -1.98
C LEU A 191 -42.40 37.55 -0.54
N ALA A 192 -41.95 36.46 0.15
CA ALA A 192 -41.48 36.60 1.53
C ALA A 192 -40.19 37.43 1.64
N ALA A 193 -39.31 37.38 0.64
CA ALA A 193 -38.10 38.18 0.57
C ALA A 193 -38.45 39.69 0.48
N PHE A 194 -39.45 40.02 -0.32
CA PHE A 194 -39.91 41.39 -0.48
C PHE A 194 -40.51 42.00 0.81
N GLU A 195 -41.15 41.20 1.64
CA GLU A 195 -41.78 41.65 2.90
C GLU A 195 -40.78 41.83 4.04
N LEU A 196 -39.55 41.32 3.93
CA LEU A 196 -38.55 41.40 4.96
C LEU A 196 -37.87 42.80 5.01
N LYS A 197 -37.66 43.33 6.24
CA LYS A 197 -36.94 44.59 6.45
C LYS A 197 -35.42 44.46 6.45
N SER A 198 -34.91 43.30 6.64
CA SER A 198 -33.47 43.07 6.76
C SER A 198 -32.87 42.62 5.41
N LYS A 199 -31.99 43.43 4.86
CA LYS A 199 -31.31 43.14 3.58
C LYS A 199 -30.62 41.77 3.58
N LYS A 200 -29.89 41.43 4.67
CA LYS A 200 -29.22 40.14 4.80
C LYS A 200 -30.15 38.92 4.82
N GLN A 201 -31.40 39.10 5.32
CA GLN A 201 -32.43 38.06 5.26
C GLN A 201 -33.04 37.96 3.89
N GLN A 202 -33.20 39.08 3.20
CA GLN A 202 -33.61 39.10 1.79
C GLN A 202 -32.61 38.38 0.89
N ASP A 203 -31.30 38.68 1.05
CA ASP A 203 -30.24 38.07 0.26
C ASP A 203 -30.22 36.54 0.40
N VAL A 204 -30.50 36.01 1.59
CA VAL A 204 -30.59 34.56 1.83
C VAL A 204 -31.82 33.96 1.11
N LEU A 205 -33.00 34.63 1.12
CA LEU A 205 -34.14 34.09 0.42
C LEU A 205 -33.96 34.17 -1.10
N TYR A 206 -33.43 35.28 -1.64
CA TYR A 206 -33.09 35.40 -3.07
C TYR A 206 -32.08 34.34 -3.52
N TYR A 207 -31.09 34.03 -2.67
CA TYR A 207 -30.17 32.93 -2.91
C TYR A 207 -30.88 31.60 -3.11
N PHE A 208 -31.94 31.32 -2.33
CA PHE A 208 -32.77 30.12 -2.48
C PHE A 208 -33.76 30.19 -3.63
N VAL A 209 -34.16 31.38 -4.07
CA VAL A 209 -34.93 31.54 -5.33
C VAL A 209 -34.08 31.14 -6.53
N GLU A 210 -32.79 31.55 -6.53
CA GLU A 210 -31.84 31.17 -7.60
C GLU A 210 -31.35 29.72 -7.50
N ASN A 211 -31.26 29.20 -6.27
CA ASN A 211 -30.74 27.87 -5.97
C ASN A 211 -31.73 27.06 -5.13
N TYR A 212 -32.85 26.64 -5.76
CA TYR A 212 -33.92 25.90 -5.07
C TYR A 212 -33.51 24.47 -4.74
N LYS A 213 -32.55 24.33 -3.82
CA LYS A 213 -32.02 23.06 -3.34
C LYS A 213 -31.50 23.20 -1.90
N SER A 214 -31.26 22.06 -1.24
CA SER A 214 -30.59 22.06 0.06
C SER A 214 -29.11 22.46 -0.09
N VAL A 215 -28.65 23.46 0.65
CA VAL A 215 -27.27 24.01 0.56
C VAL A 215 -26.59 23.99 1.93
N PRO A 216 -25.31 23.62 2.02
CA PRO A 216 -24.55 23.70 3.27
C PRO A 216 -24.51 25.12 3.84
N LEU A 217 -24.78 25.25 5.13
CA LEU A 217 -24.78 26.56 5.81
C LEU A 217 -23.50 27.34 5.55
N LYS A 218 -22.36 26.65 5.53
CA LYS A 218 -21.04 27.26 5.29
C LYS A 218 -20.96 27.94 3.93
N VAL A 219 -21.49 27.30 2.88
CA VAL A 219 -21.52 27.86 1.52
C VAL A 219 -22.32 29.16 1.50
N ILE A 220 -23.52 29.15 2.06
CA ILE A 220 -24.37 30.35 2.13
C ILE A 220 -23.69 31.50 2.89
N THR A 221 -23.04 31.19 4.01
CA THR A 221 -22.36 32.21 4.81
C THR A 221 -21.11 32.78 4.14
N GLU A 222 -20.38 31.97 3.37
CA GLU A 222 -19.19 32.39 2.63
C GLU A 222 -19.55 33.18 1.36
N GLU A 223 -20.51 32.72 0.57
CA GLU A 223 -20.94 33.39 -0.68
C GLU A 223 -21.63 34.72 -0.40
N LEU A 224 -22.51 34.75 0.58
CA LEU A 224 -23.23 36.00 0.94
C LEU A 224 -22.48 36.89 1.94
N GLN A 225 -21.31 36.46 2.44
CA GLN A 225 -20.51 37.14 3.46
C GLN A 225 -21.33 37.53 4.71
N ILE A 226 -22.20 36.63 5.17
CA ILE A 226 -23.08 36.84 6.32
C ILE A 226 -22.72 35.91 7.50
N THR A 227 -23.22 36.29 8.69
CA THR A 227 -23.16 35.44 9.88
C THR A 227 -24.34 34.46 9.95
N ASP A 228 -24.31 33.52 10.89
CA ASP A 228 -25.38 32.55 11.15
C ASP A 228 -26.74 33.19 11.62
N ALA A 229 -26.69 34.42 12.12
CA ALA A 229 -27.84 35.08 12.74
C ALA A 229 -29.02 35.34 11.79
N PRO A 230 -28.86 35.84 10.54
CA PRO A 230 -29.93 35.99 9.57
C PRO A 230 -30.63 34.66 9.25
N ILE A 231 -29.87 33.57 9.12
CA ILE A 231 -30.38 32.22 8.80
C ILE A 231 -31.22 31.68 9.96
N LYS A 232 -30.73 31.78 11.20
CA LYS A 232 -31.51 31.39 12.39
C LYS A 232 -32.81 32.19 12.55
N ALA A 233 -32.82 33.46 12.15
CA ALA A 233 -34.00 34.29 12.19
C ALA A 233 -35.04 33.83 11.13
N LEU A 234 -34.59 33.40 9.95
CA LEU A 234 -35.46 32.87 8.89
C LEU A 234 -36.00 31.48 9.26
N VAL A 235 -35.19 30.64 9.91
CA VAL A 235 -35.65 29.35 10.45
C VAL A 235 -36.72 29.55 11.50
N LYS A 236 -36.58 30.54 12.42
CA LYS A 236 -37.61 30.90 13.40
C LYS A 236 -38.93 31.36 12.75
N LYS A 237 -38.87 31.96 11.58
CA LYS A 237 -40.01 32.41 10.80
C LYS A 237 -40.65 31.28 9.96
N GLY A 238 -40.08 30.09 9.94
CA GLY A 238 -40.56 28.94 9.16
C GLY A 238 -40.41 29.11 7.65
N LEU A 239 -39.52 30.01 7.19
CA LEU A 239 -39.31 30.26 5.76
C LEU A 239 -38.28 29.31 5.16
N ILE A 240 -37.35 28.87 5.99
CA ILE A 240 -36.29 27.90 5.69
C ILE A 240 -36.16 26.94 6.87
N SER A 241 -35.61 25.73 6.65
CA SER A 241 -35.29 24.79 7.73
C SER A 241 -33.83 24.41 7.73
N GLU A 242 -33.33 24.01 8.90
CA GLU A 242 -31.99 23.46 9.07
C GLU A 242 -32.08 21.97 9.34
N LYS A 243 -31.27 21.22 8.59
CA LYS A 243 -31.08 19.78 8.81
C LYS A 243 -29.60 19.46 8.99
N TYR A 244 -29.32 18.46 9.81
CA TYR A 244 -27.98 17.90 9.90
C TYR A 244 -27.88 16.72 8.97
N VAL A 245 -27.19 16.90 7.85
CA VAL A 245 -26.92 15.82 6.89
C VAL A 245 -25.57 15.19 7.21
N GLU A 246 -25.50 13.88 7.19
CA GLU A 246 -24.26 13.14 7.31
C GLU A 246 -23.44 13.34 6.03
N VAL A 247 -22.23 13.87 6.19
CA VAL A 247 -21.28 14.03 5.08
C VAL A 247 -20.13 13.08 5.28
N TYR A 248 -19.77 12.33 4.25
CA TYR A 248 -18.56 11.54 4.26
C TYR A 248 -17.35 12.44 4.52
N ARG A 249 -16.40 11.94 5.29
CA ARG A 249 -15.08 12.56 5.36
C ARG A 249 -14.38 12.28 4.06
N ASN A 250 -14.62 13.11 3.07
CA ASN A 250 -13.93 13.02 1.80
C ASN A 250 -12.65 13.85 1.92
N PRO A 251 -11.46 13.23 1.96
CA PRO A 251 -10.20 13.97 1.94
C PRO A 251 -9.95 14.62 0.57
N TYR A 252 -10.72 14.23 -0.44
CA TYR A 252 -10.68 14.70 -1.81
C TYR A 252 -12.09 15.15 -2.18
N ASP A 253 -12.36 16.46 -2.14
CA ASP A 253 -13.66 16.99 -2.52
C ASP A 253 -13.96 16.66 -3.99
N ASP A 254 -15.12 16.07 -4.26
CA ASP A 254 -15.49 15.59 -5.60
C ASP A 254 -15.76 16.77 -6.58
N ASP A 255 -15.95 17.98 -6.06
CA ASP A 255 -16.21 19.20 -6.86
C ASP A 255 -14.90 19.83 -7.41
N ASP A 256 -13.72 19.43 -6.92
CA ASP A 256 -12.42 20.00 -7.30
C ASP A 256 -11.77 19.34 -8.53
N PHE A 257 -12.39 18.31 -9.15
CA PHE A 257 -11.77 17.57 -10.24
C PHE A 257 -12.33 17.93 -11.61
N GLU A 258 -11.48 18.46 -12.49
CA GLU A 258 -11.81 18.63 -13.90
C GLU A 258 -12.04 17.27 -14.56
N GLN A 259 -13.19 17.11 -15.20
CA GLN A 259 -13.48 15.89 -15.96
C GLN A 259 -12.55 15.77 -17.17
N THR A 260 -11.84 14.66 -17.25
CA THR A 260 -10.91 14.37 -18.34
C THR A 260 -11.51 13.39 -19.35
N LYS A 261 -11.28 13.68 -20.65
CA LYS A 261 -11.66 12.78 -21.73
C LYS A 261 -10.53 11.77 -22.01
N PRO A 262 -10.84 10.58 -22.57
CA PRO A 262 -9.84 9.64 -23.03
C PRO A 262 -8.90 10.28 -24.06
N PHE A 263 -7.59 10.10 -23.87
CA PHE A 263 -6.62 10.51 -24.88
C PHE A 263 -6.62 9.48 -26.03
N PRO A 264 -6.35 9.93 -27.28
CA PRO A 264 -6.15 9.00 -28.38
C PRO A 264 -4.91 8.13 -28.11
N LEU A 265 -5.09 6.84 -28.26
CA LEU A 265 -4.01 5.87 -28.04
C LEU A 265 -2.99 5.91 -29.17
N THR A 266 -1.71 5.83 -28.82
CA THR A 266 -0.63 5.56 -29.78
C THR A 266 -0.75 4.13 -30.33
N GLU A 267 -0.02 3.82 -31.42
CA GLU A 267 -0.05 2.46 -31.99
C GLU A 267 0.45 1.40 -31.00
N GLU A 268 1.49 1.69 -30.20
CA GLU A 268 1.95 0.76 -29.15
C GLU A 268 0.90 0.55 -28.07
N GLN A 269 0.23 1.63 -27.66
CA GLN A 269 -0.86 1.53 -26.67
C GLN A 269 -2.06 0.73 -27.20
N LYS A 270 -2.41 0.87 -28.50
CA LYS A 270 -3.46 0.06 -29.13
C LYS A 270 -3.08 -1.42 -29.16
N GLN A 271 -1.82 -1.72 -29.47
CA GLN A 271 -1.34 -3.11 -29.49
C GLN A 271 -1.41 -3.76 -28.10
N VAL A 272 -0.97 -3.07 -27.05
CA VAL A 272 -0.96 -3.63 -25.69
C VAL A 272 -2.33 -3.66 -25.02
N ILE A 273 -3.24 -2.75 -25.35
CA ILE A 273 -4.59 -2.75 -24.75
C ILE A 273 -5.48 -3.83 -25.36
N THR A 274 -5.29 -4.18 -26.63
CA THR A 274 -6.14 -5.14 -27.36
C THR A 274 -6.26 -6.51 -26.67
N PRO A 275 -5.17 -7.21 -26.25
CA PRO A 275 -5.29 -8.47 -25.53
C PRO A 275 -5.94 -8.31 -24.15
N ILE A 276 -5.72 -7.17 -23.46
CA ILE A 276 -6.38 -6.87 -22.18
C ILE A 276 -7.90 -6.76 -22.40
N LEU A 277 -8.34 -5.98 -23.40
CA LEU A 277 -9.75 -5.83 -23.74
C LEU A 277 -10.39 -7.14 -24.19
N SER A 278 -9.65 -7.97 -24.93
CA SER A 278 -10.10 -9.31 -25.30
C SER A 278 -10.35 -10.19 -24.07
N SER A 279 -9.42 -10.16 -23.10
CA SER A 279 -9.56 -10.91 -21.85
C SER A 279 -10.76 -10.41 -21.01
N ILE A 280 -10.96 -9.09 -20.93
CA ILE A 280 -12.14 -8.47 -20.28
C ILE A 280 -13.43 -8.91 -21.00
N THR A 281 -13.41 -8.93 -22.33
CA THR A 281 -14.59 -9.26 -23.13
C THR A 281 -14.99 -10.73 -22.99
N ASN A 282 -14.02 -11.62 -22.99
CA ASN A 282 -14.22 -13.06 -22.90
C ASN A 282 -14.31 -13.58 -21.46
N GLU A 283 -14.18 -12.71 -20.45
CA GLU A 283 -14.18 -13.06 -19.04
C GLU A 283 -13.17 -14.15 -18.70
N THR A 284 -11.94 -13.98 -19.17
CA THR A 284 -10.87 -14.95 -18.97
C THR A 284 -9.80 -14.41 -18.04
N TYR A 285 -9.31 -15.28 -17.15
CA TYR A 285 -8.12 -14.99 -16.37
C TYR A 285 -6.90 -15.00 -17.27
N ASN A 286 -6.22 -13.86 -17.35
CA ASN A 286 -4.95 -13.74 -18.06
C ASN A 286 -4.04 -12.75 -17.32
N PRO A 287 -2.89 -13.18 -16.85
CA PRO A 287 -1.92 -12.29 -16.23
C PRO A 287 -1.02 -11.65 -17.29
N PHE A 288 -1.05 -10.33 -17.36
CA PHE A 288 -0.24 -9.51 -18.26
C PHE A 288 0.90 -8.84 -17.50
N LEU A 289 2.09 -8.82 -18.07
CA LEU A 289 3.18 -7.94 -17.67
C LEU A 289 3.30 -6.80 -18.68
N LEU A 290 2.82 -5.62 -18.29
CA LEU A 290 2.94 -4.40 -19.08
C LEU A 290 4.28 -3.72 -18.79
N TYR A 291 5.28 -4.07 -19.60
CA TYR A 291 6.61 -3.49 -19.56
C TYR A 291 6.63 -2.24 -20.45
N GLY A 292 6.84 -1.08 -19.87
CA GLY A 292 6.86 0.16 -20.64
C GLY A 292 7.74 1.21 -20.00
N VAL A 293 8.56 1.89 -20.82
CA VAL A 293 9.46 2.95 -20.36
C VAL A 293 8.71 4.03 -19.57
N THR A 294 9.44 4.77 -18.75
CA THR A 294 8.85 5.90 -18.01
C THR A 294 8.33 6.96 -19.01
N GLY A 295 7.06 7.35 -18.87
CA GLY A 295 6.43 8.29 -19.79
C GLY A 295 5.82 7.64 -21.06
N SER A 296 5.75 6.31 -21.14
CA SER A 296 5.07 5.62 -22.27
C SER A 296 3.53 5.69 -22.22
N GLY A 297 2.96 6.21 -21.13
CA GLY A 297 1.51 6.35 -21.00
C GLY A 297 0.78 5.10 -20.52
N LYS A 298 1.42 4.24 -19.72
CA LYS A 298 0.79 3.06 -19.07
C LYS A 298 -0.50 3.41 -18.36
N THR A 299 -0.55 4.56 -17.69
CA THR A 299 -1.74 5.03 -16.97
C THR A 299 -2.96 5.17 -17.88
N GLU A 300 -2.79 5.66 -19.12
CA GLU A 300 -3.91 5.77 -20.07
C GLU A 300 -4.42 4.38 -20.50
N VAL A 301 -3.52 3.41 -20.68
CA VAL A 301 -3.92 2.01 -20.92
C VAL A 301 -4.75 1.48 -19.74
N TYR A 302 -4.36 1.78 -18.51
CA TYR A 302 -5.15 1.39 -17.32
C TYR A 302 -6.53 2.05 -17.33
N LEU A 303 -6.60 3.37 -17.53
CA LEU A 303 -7.85 4.12 -17.51
C LEU A 303 -8.83 3.62 -18.59
N GLN A 304 -8.37 3.36 -19.81
CA GLN A 304 -9.24 2.84 -20.87
C GLN A 304 -9.63 1.39 -20.65
N SER A 305 -8.77 0.55 -20.07
CA SER A 305 -9.13 -0.82 -19.66
C SER A 305 -10.20 -0.82 -18.56
N ILE A 306 -10.08 0.07 -17.58
CA ILE A 306 -11.10 0.25 -16.52
C ILE A 306 -12.43 0.73 -17.14
N ALA A 307 -12.39 1.70 -18.05
CA ALA A 307 -13.60 2.16 -18.72
C ALA A 307 -14.35 1.02 -19.41
N ALA A 308 -13.63 0.11 -20.09
CA ALA A 308 -14.22 -1.08 -20.69
C ALA A 308 -14.83 -2.04 -19.67
N VAL A 309 -14.25 -2.18 -18.49
CA VAL A 309 -14.80 -2.97 -17.38
C VAL A 309 -16.09 -2.35 -16.85
N LEU A 310 -16.10 -1.02 -16.66
CA LEU A 310 -17.26 -0.29 -16.17
C LEU A 310 -18.47 -0.35 -17.13
N THR A 311 -18.23 -0.32 -18.46
CA THR A 311 -19.30 -0.49 -19.45
C THR A 311 -19.99 -1.85 -19.37
N LYS A 312 -19.28 -2.88 -18.86
CA LYS A 312 -19.85 -4.20 -18.57
C LYS A 312 -20.52 -4.30 -17.19
N GLY A 313 -20.58 -3.21 -16.43
CA GLY A 313 -21.13 -3.20 -15.09
C GLY A 313 -20.24 -3.85 -14.04
N LYS A 314 -18.98 -4.20 -14.39
CA LYS A 314 -18.01 -4.82 -13.49
C LYS A 314 -17.17 -3.79 -12.73
N GLU A 315 -16.32 -4.27 -11.84
CA GLU A 315 -15.57 -3.50 -10.86
C GLU A 315 -14.06 -3.64 -11.12
N ALA A 316 -13.28 -2.63 -10.67
CA ALA A 316 -11.84 -2.59 -10.89
C ALA A 316 -11.06 -2.26 -9.61
N ILE A 317 -9.94 -2.96 -9.40
CA ILE A 317 -8.97 -2.64 -8.35
C ILE A 317 -7.68 -2.17 -9.01
N VAL A 318 -7.16 -1.02 -8.53
CA VAL A 318 -5.86 -0.49 -8.93
C VAL A 318 -4.98 -0.36 -7.70
N LEU A 319 -3.90 -1.09 -7.68
CA LEU A 319 -2.88 -0.98 -6.64
C LEU A 319 -1.78 -0.04 -7.11
N VAL A 320 -1.46 0.94 -6.26
CA VAL A 320 -0.40 1.92 -6.47
C VAL A 320 0.51 1.91 -5.24
N PRO A 321 1.84 1.99 -5.37
CA PRO A 321 2.71 2.10 -4.21
C PRO A 321 2.33 3.30 -3.35
N GLU A 322 2.38 3.16 -2.03
CA GLU A 322 1.91 4.19 -1.10
C GLU A 322 2.58 5.56 -1.33
N ILE A 323 3.88 5.55 -1.63
CA ILE A 323 4.65 6.77 -1.95
C ILE A 323 4.36 7.34 -3.34
N ALA A 324 3.76 6.57 -4.24
CA ALA A 324 3.36 7.01 -5.57
C ALA A 324 1.86 7.40 -5.62
N LEU A 325 1.11 7.15 -4.55
CA LEU A 325 -0.29 7.57 -4.41
C LEU A 325 -0.33 9.06 -4.05
N THR A 326 0.12 9.87 -4.99
CA THR A 326 0.11 11.34 -4.88
C THR A 326 -1.28 11.90 -5.21
N PRO A 327 -1.59 13.13 -4.80
CA PRO A 327 -2.81 13.82 -5.24
C PRO A 327 -2.97 13.76 -6.77
N GLN A 328 -1.90 14.02 -7.53
CA GLN A 328 -1.93 13.94 -9.00
C GLN A 328 -2.38 12.59 -9.56
N MET A 329 -2.02 11.49 -8.89
CA MET A 329 -2.49 10.16 -9.30
C MET A 329 -3.98 9.99 -9.00
N VAL A 330 -4.43 10.41 -7.82
CA VAL A 330 -5.85 10.40 -7.44
C VAL A 330 -6.66 11.25 -8.41
N ASP A 331 -6.17 12.46 -8.75
CA ASP A 331 -6.81 13.40 -9.69
C ASP A 331 -7.03 12.77 -11.08
N ARG A 332 -6.07 12.00 -11.57
CA ARG A 332 -6.19 11.27 -12.85
C ARG A 332 -7.34 10.27 -12.85
N PHE A 333 -7.51 9.50 -11.77
CA PHE A 333 -8.61 8.53 -11.68
C PHE A 333 -9.95 9.21 -11.41
N LYS A 334 -9.99 10.16 -10.48
CA LYS A 334 -11.21 10.91 -10.18
C LYS A 334 -11.64 11.81 -11.33
N GLY A 335 -10.73 12.47 -12.02
CA GLY A 335 -11.03 13.24 -13.23
C GLY A 335 -11.62 12.37 -14.36
N ARG A 336 -11.26 11.08 -14.44
CA ARG A 336 -11.81 10.17 -15.45
C ARG A 336 -13.12 9.52 -15.03
N PHE A 337 -13.30 9.13 -13.76
CA PHE A 337 -14.42 8.30 -13.30
C PHE A 337 -15.28 8.97 -12.21
N GLY A 338 -14.93 10.18 -11.78
CA GLY A 338 -15.71 10.97 -10.82
C GLY A 338 -15.94 10.26 -9.49
N SER A 339 -17.17 10.31 -9.01
CA SER A 339 -17.63 9.72 -7.76
C SER A 339 -17.57 8.18 -7.71
N GLN A 340 -17.34 7.51 -8.85
CA GLN A 340 -17.22 6.04 -8.88
C GLN A 340 -15.89 5.51 -8.32
N VAL A 341 -14.98 6.41 -7.87
CA VAL A 341 -13.65 6.04 -7.35
C VAL A 341 -13.58 6.17 -5.84
N ALA A 342 -13.25 5.08 -5.16
CA ALA A 342 -12.83 5.09 -3.76
C ALA A 342 -11.30 5.04 -3.66
N VAL A 343 -10.73 5.75 -2.67
CA VAL A 343 -9.29 5.81 -2.44
C VAL A 343 -8.94 5.20 -1.09
N LEU A 344 -8.01 4.23 -1.07
CA LEU A 344 -7.61 3.50 0.14
C LEU A 344 -6.09 3.53 0.37
N HIS A 345 -5.62 4.28 1.39
CA HIS A 345 -4.20 4.33 1.76
C HIS A 345 -3.99 4.57 3.27
N SER A 346 -2.74 4.42 3.74
CA SER A 346 -2.41 4.49 5.17
C SER A 346 -2.60 5.88 5.77
N ALA A 347 -2.38 6.95 5.02
CA ALA A 347 -2.51 8.34 5.49
C ALA A 347 -3.96 8.76 5.79
N LEU A 348 -4.97 8.02 5.30
CA LEU A 348 -6.35 8.22 5.69
C LEU A 348 -6.54 7.94 7.18
N SER A 349 -7.30 8.80 7.86
CA SER A 349 -7.77 8.53 9.22
C SER A 349 -8.63 7.27 9.29
N VAL A 350 -8.80 6.72 10.48
CA VAL A 350 -9.65 5.53 10.71
C VAL A 350 -11.08 5.76 10.19
N GLY A 351 -11.61 6.99 10.37
CA GLY A 351 -12.94 7.35 9.88
C GLY A 351 -13.02 7.48 8.36
N GLU A 352 -12.03 8.08 7.71
CA GLU A 352 -11.97 8.19 6.26
C GLU A 352 -11.88 6.80 5.60
N LYS A 353 -11.01 5.91 6.12
CA LYS A 353 -10.93 4.51 5.65
C LYS A 353 -12.25 3.77 5.77
N TYR A 354 -12.96 4.00 6.86
CA TYR A 354 -14.25 3.38 7.10
C TYR A 354 -15.32 3.91 6.14
N ASP A 355 -15.32 5.21 5.88
CA ASP A 355 -16.29 5.83 4.97
C ASP A 355 -16.04 5.36 3.51
N GLU A 356 -14.79 5.29 3.06
CA GLU A 356 -14.45 4.73 1.74
C GLU A 356 -14.83 3.25 1.62
N TRP A 357 -14.56 2.46 2.66
CA TRP A 357 -14.95 1.04 2.69
C TRP A 357 -16.47 0.86 2.60
N ARG A 358 -17.23 1.72 3.27
CA ARG A 358 -18.70 1.71 3.20
C ARG A 358 -19.23 2.00 1.80
N LYS A 359 -18.63 2.95 1.08
CA LYS A 359 -19.00 3.22 -0.33
C LYS A 359 -18.84 1.97 -1.20
N ILE A 360 -17.79 1.18 -0.96
CA ILE A 360 -17.57 -0.08 -1.68
C ILE A 360 -18.67 -1.10 -1.34
N LEU A 361 -18.93 -1.33 -0.04
CA LEU A 361 -19.98 -2.26 0.41
C LEU A 361 -21.37 -1.90 -0.09
N ARG A 362 -21.63 -0.60 -0.24
CA ARG A 362 -22.92 -0.08 -0.75
C ARG A 362 -23.02 -0.07 -2.26
N LYS A 363 -21.96 -0.49 -2.97
CA LYS A 363 -21.89 -0.46 -4.43
C LYS A 363 -22.04 0.96 -5.03
N GLU A 364 -21.74 1.99 -4.23
CA GLU A 364 -21.72 3.39 -4.67
C GLU A 364 -20.52 3.68 -5.58
N VAL A 365 -19.46 2.89 -5.46
CA VAL A 365 -18.23 2.98 -6.25
C VAL A 365 -17.95 1.66 -6.97
N LYS A 366 -17.30 1.76 -8.13
CA LYS A 366 -16.92 0.61 -8.96
C LYS A 366 -15.40 0.50 -9.17
N VAL A 367 -14.65 1.50 -8.77
CA VAL A 367 -13.19 1.54 -8.90
C VAL A 367 -12.59 1.81 -7.53
N VAL A 368 -11.62 1.01 -7.14
CA VAL A 368 -10.79 1.27 -5.95
C VAL A 368 -9.36 1.53 -6.40
N VAL A 369 -8.82 2.67 -5.99
CA VAL A 369 -7.40 3.00 -6.14
C VAL A 369 -6.77 3.03 -4.77
N GLY A 370 -5.69 2.30 -4.56
CA GLY A 370 -5.10 2.30 -3.23
C GLY A 370 -3.78 1.59 -3.09
N ALA A 371 -3.25 1.64 -1.87
CA ALA A 371 -2.03 0.92 -1.51
C ALA A 371 -2.30 -0.60 -1.37
N ARG A 372 -1.28 -1.34 -0.97
CA ARG A 372 -1.30 -2.81 -0.81
C ARG A 372 -2.61 -3.39 -0.27
N SER A 373 -3.18 -2.79 0.79
CA SER A 373 -4.40 -3.30 1.45
C SER A 373 -5.67 -3.17 0.60
N ALA A 374 -5.67 -2.32 -0.43
CA ALA A 374 -6.80 -2.18 -1.35
C ALA A 374 -7.08 -3.46 -2.14
N VAL A 375 -6.13 -4.40 -2.19
CA VAL A 375 -6.33 -5.72 -2.80
C VAL A 375 -7.46 -6.52 -2.13
N TYR A 376 -7.85 -6.16 -0.92
CA TYR A 376 -8.95 -6.79 -0.17
C TYR A 376 -10.28 -6.05 -0.29
N ALA A 377 -10.39 -5.03 -1.15
CA ALA A 377 -11.66 -4.35 -1.38
C ALA A 377 -12.78 -5.38 -1.65
N PRO A 378 -13.91 -5.32 -0.93
CA PRO A 378 -14.93 -6.37 -0.94
C PRO A 378 -15.84 -6.30 -2.17
N PHE A 379 -15.24 -6.13 -3.34
CA PHE A 379 -15.94 -6.22 -4.60
C PHE A 379 -16.40 -7.65 -4.89
N GLU A 380 -17.58 -7.78 -5.46
CA GLU A 380 -18.21 -9.06 -5.77
C GLU A 380 -18.11 -9.46 -7.25
N ASN A 381 -17.87 -8.50 -8.14
CA ASN A 381 -17.86 -8.73 -9.59
C ASN A 381 -16.67 -8.05 -10.27
N LEU A 382 -15.45 -8.47 -9.90
CA LEU A 382 -14.23 -7.91 -10.46
C LEU A 382 -14.09 -8.22 -11.96
N GLY A 383 -13.75 -7.18 -12.73
CA GLY A 383 -13.46 -7.26 -14.15
C GLY A 383 -11.98 -7.05 -14.50
N ILE A 384 -11.19 -6.43 -13.61
CA ILE A 384 -9.74 -6.24 -13.77
C ILE A 384 -9.08 -5.94 -12.44
N ILE A 385 -7.83 -6.39 -12.28
CA ILE A 385 -6.94 -5.96 -11.21
C ILE A 385 -5.65 -5.43 -11.84
N ILE A 386 -5.29 -4.20 -11.50
CA ILE A 386 -4.08 -3.53 -11.99
C ILE A 386 -3.12 -3.32 -10.83
N ILE A 387 -1.85 -3.62 -11.01
CA ILE A 387 -0.78 -3.33 -10.06
C ILE A 387 0.25 -2.47 -10.77
N ASP A 388 0.27 -1.19 -10.47
CA ASP A 388 1.26 -0.28 -11.02
C ASP A 388 2.56 -0.36 -10.22
N GLU A 389 3.70 -0.15 -10.89
CA GLU A 389 5.05 -0.31 -10.31
C GLU A 389 5.19 -1.65 -9.54
N GLU A 390 4.88 -2.78 -10.21
CA GLU A 390 4.77 -4.12 -9.60
C GLU A 390 6.05 -4.58 -8.85
N HIS A 391 7.19 -3.98 -9.20
CA HIS A 391 8.50 -4.26 -8.59
C HIS A 391 8.66 -3.70 -7.17
N GLU A 392 7.67 -2.95 -6.68
CA GLU A 392 7.76 -2.28 -5.40
C GLU A 392 7.69 -3.23 -4.21
N SER A 393 8.68 -3.12 -3.33
CA SER A 393 8.74 -3.94 -2.12
C SER A 393 7.59 -3.70 -1.14
N SER A 394 6.94 -2.54 -1.21
CA SER A 394 5.79 -2.17 -0.36
C SER A 394 4.55 -3.04 -0.57
N TYR A 395 4.47 -3.77 -1.67
CA TYR A 395 3.41 -4.76 -1.92
C TYR A 395 3.55 -6.04 -1.08
N LYS A 396 4.72 -6.29 -0.49
CA LYS A 396 4.92 -7.33 0.51
C LYS A 396 4.58 -6.79 1.91
N GLN A 397 3.81 -7.54 2.69
CA GLN A 397 3.57 -7.21 4.09
C GLN A 397 4.67 -7.79 4.97
N GLU A 398 5.28 -6.96 5.81
CA GLU A 398 6.35 -7.37 6.73
C GLU A 398 5.81 -8.00 8.02
N ASP A 399 4.61 -7.61 8.44
CA ASP A 399 3.91 -8.16 9.59
C ASP A 399 3.04 -9.36 9.20
N ASN A 400 2.68 -10.17 10.19
CA ASN A 400 1.82 -11.34 9.99
C ASN A 400 0.34 -10.93 9.69
N PRO A 401 -0.29 -11.51 8.65
CA PRO A 401 0.21 -12.44 7.64
C PRO A 401 1.15 -11.77 6.63
N ARG A 402 2.26 -12.44 6.31
CA ARG A 402 3.31 -11.93 5.42
C ARG A 402 3.00 -12.22 3.95
N TYR A 403 1.89 -11.70 3.45
CA TYR A 403 1.45 -11.88 2.07
C TYR A 403 2.10 -10.89 1.10
N HIS A 404 2.07 -11.22 -0.18
CA HIS A 404 2.38 -10.29 -1.26
C HIS A 404 1.09 -9.94 -2.01
N ALA A 405 0.81 -8.66 -2.24
CA ALA A 405 -0.44 -8.22 -2.89
C ALA A 405 -0.61 -8.78 -4.31
N ARG A 406 0.49 -8.99 -5.06
CA ARG A 406 0.47 -9.63 -6.37
C ARG A 406 -0.10 -11.04 -6.30
N ASP A 407 0.30 -11.83 -5.31
CA ASP A 407 -0.14 -13.22 -5.18
C ASP A 407 -1.63 -13.28 -4.79
N VAL A 408 -2.08 -12.35 -3.95
CA VAL A 408 -3.52 -12.17 -3.65
C VAL A 408 -4.29 -11.75 -4.90
N ALA A 409 -3.77 -10.81 -5.68
CA ALA A 409 -4.39 -10.38 -6.93
C ALA A 409 -4.50 -11.53 -7.94
N VAL A 410 -3.45 -12.36 -8.06
CA VAL A 410 -3.48 -13.57 -8.91
C VAL A 410 -4.58 -14.52 -8.47
N TRP A 411 -4.69 -14.79 -7.17
CA TRP A 411 -5.75 -15.63 -6.62
C TRP A 411 -7.15 -15.06 -6.91
N ARG A 412 -7.34 -13.76 -6.68
CA ARG A 412 -8.62 -13.08 -6.94
C ARG A 412 -8.98 -13.06 -8.44
N GLY A 413 -7.98 -12.78 -9.29
CA GLY A 413 -8.18 -12.81 -10.74
C GLY A 413 -8.61 -14.17 -11.26
N GLN A 414 -8.05 -15.27 -10.71
CA GLN A 414 -8.49 -16.64 -11.00
C GLN A 414 -9.92 -16.89 -10.51
N TYR A 415 -10.26 -16.42 -9.30
CA TYR A 415 -11.60 -16.57 -8.73
C TYR A 415 -12.66 -15.86 -9.57
N HIS A 416 -12.42 -14.62 -10.00
CA HIS A 416 -13.35 -13.79 -10.78
C HIS A 416 -13.22 -14.00 -12.31
N LYS A 417 -12.28 -14.82 -12.76
CA LYS A 417 -11.95 -15.01 -14.18
C LYS A 417 -11.71 -13.68 -14.91
N CYS A 418 -10.90 -12.83 -14.32
CA CYS A 418 -10.58 -11.51 -14.86
C CYS A 418 -9.08 -11.32 -15.09
N PRO A 419 -8.67 -10.45 -16.03
CA PRO A 419 -7.27 -10.15 -16.27
C PRO A 419 -6.62 -9.43 -15.10
N ILE A 420 -5.30 -9.67 -14.98
CA ILE A 420 -4.41 -8.94 -14.06
C ILE A 420 -3.36 -8.25 -14.91
N VAL A 421 -3.17 -6.96 -14.67
CA VAL A 421 -2.14 -6.17 -15.36
C VAL A 421 -1.08 -5.74 -14.35
N LEU A 422 0.14 -6.24 -14.52
CA LEU A 422 1.31 -5.88 -13.74
C LEU A 422 2.11 -4.86 -14.54
N GLY A 423 2.08 -3.59 -14.15
CA GLY A 423 2.76 -2.52 -14.87
C GLY A 423 4.09 -2.14 -14.23
N SER A 424 5.13 -1.99 -15.03
CA SER A 424 6.44 -1.51 -14.58
C SER A 424 7.30 -1.02 -15.74
N ALA A 425 8.18 -0.06 -15.46
CA ALA A 425 9.30 0.30 -16.34
C ALA A 425 10.53 -0.59 -16.07
N THR A 426 10.60 -1.18 -14.90
CA THR A 426 11.71 -2.01 -14.42
C THR A 426 11.13 -3.21 -13.66
N PRO A 427 10.53 -4.19 -14.36
CA PRO A 427 9.88 -5.34 -13.72
C PRO A 427 10.80 -6.07 -12.74
N THR A 428 10.22 -6.84 -11.81
CA THR A 428 11.02 -7.78 -11.03
C THR A 428 11.53 -8.89 -11.93
N LEU A 429 12.72 -9.43 -11.62
CA LEU A 429 13.27 -10.56 -12.37
C LEU A 429 12.32 -11.77 -12.35
N GLU A 430 11.61 -11.96 -11.25
CA GLU A 430 10.61 -13.02 -11.10
C GLU A 430 9.42 -12.84 -12.07
N SER A 431 8.88 -11.64 -12.19
CA SER A 431 7.76 -11.33 -13.12
C SER A 431 8.21 -11.42 -14.57
N PHE A 432 9.38 -10.87 -14.88
CA PHE A 432 9.91 -10.91 -16.24
C PHE A 432 10.30 -12.32 -16.67
N ALA A 433 10.89 -13.14 -15.78
CA ALA A 433 11.15 -14.55 -16.04
C ALA A 433 9.87 -15.36 -16.32
N ARG A 434 8.77 -15.04 -15.61
CA ARG A 434 7.45 -15.65 -15.88
C ARG A 434 6.92 -15.23 -17.24
N ALA A 435 7.10 -13.98 -17.63
CA ALA A 435 6.71 -13.48 -18.94
C ALA A 435 7.52 -14.13 -20.06
N LYS A 436 8.84 -14.21 -19.95
CA LYS A 436 9.70 -14.92 -20.91
C LYS A 436 9.35 -16.43 -21.03
N LYS A 437 8.76 -17.04 -20.01
CA LYS A 437 8.29 -18.43 -20.02
C LYS A 437 6.83 -18.59 -20.48
N GLY A 438 6.15 -17.51 -20.84
CA GLY A 438 4.76 -17.54 -21.27
C GLY A 438 3.74 -17.78 -20.14
N VAL A 439 4.16 -17.68 -18.87
CA VAL A 439 3.25 -17.72 -17.71
C VAL A 439 2.49 -16.41 -17.58
N TYR A 440 3.14 -15.28 -17.88
CA TYR A 440 2.52 -13.99 -18.08
C TYR A 440 2.62 -13.62 -19.57
N GLU A 441 1.63 -12.96 -20.11
CA GLU A 441 1.71 -12.38 -21.44
C GLU A 441 2.49 -11.06 -21.35
N LEU A 442 3.60 -10.94 -22.12
CA LEU A 442 4.44 -9.76 -22.13
C LEU A 442 3.88 -8.73 -23.11
N LEU A 443 3.54 -7.56 -22.60
CA LEU A 443 3.09 -6.40 -23.37
C LEU A 443 4.15 -5.30 -23.25
N THR A 444 4.71 -4.84 -24.37
CA THR A 444 5.86 -3.91 -24.37
C THR A 444 5.52 -2.56 -24.97
N MET A 445 5.95 -1.48 -24.32
CA MET A 445 5.83 -0.10 -24.77
C MET A 445 7.20 0.59 -24.67
N GLU A 446 7.88 0.75 -25.78
CA GLU A 446 9.27 1.23 -25.82
C GLU A 446 9.40 2.75 -25.99
N LYS A 447 8.35 3.42 -26.49
CA LYS A 447 8.37 4.84 -26.83
C LYS A 447 7.70 5.71 -25.79
N ARG A 448 8.26 6.88 -25.53
CA ARG A 448 7.61 7.94 -24.75
C ARG A 448 6.48 8.60 -25.56
N MET A 449 5.41 9.03 -24.86
CA MET A 449 4.25 9.70 -25.46
C MET A 449 4.62 10.97 -26.22
N ASN A 450 5.53 11.78 -25.67
CA ASN A 450 5.97 13.05 -26.23
C ASN A 450 7.04 12.92 -27.32
N LYS A 451 7.40 11.70 -27.73
CA LYS A 451 8.46 11.39 -28.70
C LYS A 451 9.84 11.97 -28.34
N GLN A 452 10.03 12.47 -27.13
CA GLN A 452 11.32 12.97 -26.68
C GLN A 452 12.29 11.84 -26.37
N ALA A 453 13.57 12.07 -26.66
CA ALA A 453 14.65 11.15 -26.30
C ALA A 453 14.72 10.95 -24.78
N LEU A 454 15.26 9.82 -24.36
CA LEU A 454 15.63 9.62 -22.96
C LEU A 454 16.67 10.67 -22.54
N PRO A 455 16.71 11.07 -21.25
CA PRO A 455 17.71 12.02 -20.79
C PRO A 455 19.12 11.48 -21.01
N THR A 456 20.05 12.37 -21.28
CA THR A 456 21.47 12.01 -21.36
C THR A 456 21.97 11.65 -19.97
N VAL A 457 22.56 10.47 -19.83
CA VAL A 457 23.10 9.99 -18.55
C VAL A 457 24.61 9.96 -18.60
N GLU A 458 25.24 10.69 -17.70
CA GLU A 458 26.68 10.67 -17.48
C GLU A 458 27.01 9.95 -16.19
N ILE A 459 27.95 9.00 -16.23
CA ILE A 459 28.47 8.30 -15.06
C ILE A 459 29.82 8.92 -14.73
N VAL A 460 29.96 9.42 -13.50
CA VAL A 460 31.19 10.05 -13.00
C VAL A 460 31.90 9.11 -12.04
N ASP A 461 33.15 8.82 -12.34
CA ASP A 461 34.04 8.02 -11.46
C ASP A 461 34.60 8.89 -10.33
N MET A 462 34.07 8.69 -9.14
CA MET A 462 34.51 9.42 -7.94
C MET A 462 35.91 9.06 -7.48
N ARG A 463 36.51 7.96 -7.99
CA ARG A 463 37.92 7.61 -7.75
C ARG A 463 38.84 8.55 -8.52
N GLU A 464 38.51 8.89 -9.77
CA GLU A 464 39.25 9.85 -10.58
C GLU A 464 39.11 11.25 -9.99
N GLU A 465 37.89 11.67 -9.62
CA GLU A 465 37.68 12.95 -8.92
C GLU A 465 38.56 13.09 -7.68
N LEU A 466 38.70 12.02 -6.89
CA LEU A 466 39.56 12.03 -5.70
C LEU A 466 41.05 12.12 -6.04
N ARG A 467 41.53 11.43 -7.10
CA ARG A 467 42.92 11.50 -7.60
C ARG A 467 43.25 12.89 -8.12
N ASP A 468 42.30 13.56 -8.76
CA ASP A 468 42.38 14.94 -9.22
C ASP A 468 42.28 15.97 -8.10
N GLY A 469 42.20 15.52 -6.83
CA GLY A 469 42.18 16.37 -5.64
C GLY A 469 40.79 16.85 -5.21
N ASN A 470 39.73 16.46 -5.92
CA ASN A 470 38.36 16.79 -5.51
C ASN A 470 37.95 15.92 -4.32
N ARG A 471 37.87 16.53 -3.13
CA ARG A 471 37.40 15.87 -1.88
C ARG A 471 35.95 16.19 -1.53
N SER A 472 35.26 16.95 -2.37
CA SER A 472 33.85 17.26 -2.22
C SER A 472 32.99 15.99 -2.39
N MET A 473 31.76 16.04 -1.88
CA MET A 473 30.74 15.04 -2.19
C MET A 473 30.12 15.24 -3.57
N PHE A 474 30.41 16.37 -4.22
CA PHE A 474 29.97 16.70 -5.57
C PHE A 474 31.14 16.58 -6.52
N SER A 475 30.93 15.85 -7.63
CA SER A 475 31.88 15.86 -8.76
C SER A 475 31.93 17.23 -9.42
N LYS A 476 33.01 17.51 -10.13
CA LYS A 476 33.14 18.74 -10.92
C LYS A 476 31.98 18.88 -11.91
N ALA A 477 31.64 17.80 -12.62
CA ALA A 477 30.53 17.76 -13.57
C ALA A 477 29.19 18.10 -12.92
N LEU A 478 28.87 17.49 -11.77
CA LEU A 478 27.62 17.80 -11.07
C LEU A 478 27.58 19.24 -10.55
N HIS A 479 28.70 19.73 -10.02
CA HIS A 479 28.82 21.10 -9.53
C HIS A 479 28.57 22.13 -10.66
N GLU A 480 29.18 21.94 -11.82
CA GLU A 480 29.00 22.80 -12.98
C GLU A 480 27.56 22.78 -13.51
N LYS A 481 26.92 21.59 -13.53
CA LYS A 481 25.53 21.46 -13.96
C LYS A 481 24.54 22.08 -12.97
N ILE A 482 24.82 22.04 -11.68
CA ILE A 482 24.00 22.74 -10.67
C ILE A 482 24.08 24.23 -10.88
N ALA A 483 25.28 24.80 -11.07
CA ALA A 483 25.48 26.22 -11.32
C ALA A 483 24.75 26.68 -12.61
N ASP A 484 24.88 25.93 -13.69
CA ASP A 484 24.21 26.20 -14.97
C ASP A 484 22.67 26.23 -14.84
N ARG A 485 22.07 25.26 -14.05
CA ARG A 485 20.62 25.23 -13.84
C ARG A 485 20.11 26.35 -12.94
N LEU A 486 20.89 26.75 -11.94
CA LEU A 486 20.57 27.93 -11.12
C LEU A 486 20.55 29.21 -11.97
N GLU A 487 21.54 29.41 -12.84
CA GLU A 487 21.57 30.55 -13.75
C GLU A 487 20.36 30.55 -14.71
N LYS A 488 19.97 29.38 -15.24
CA LYS A 488 18.81 29.21 -16.14
C LYS A 488 17.46 29.25 -15.41
N LYS A 489 17.45 29.26 -14.08
CA LYS A 489 16.24 29.15 -13.23
C LYS A 489 15.45 27.89 -13.52
N GLU A 490 16.15 26.80 -13.79
CA GLU A 490 15.60 25.48 -13.98
C GLU A 490 15.66 24.69 -12.65
N GLN A 491 14.78 23.72 -12.48
CA GLN A 491 14.70 22.93 -11.27
C GLN A 491 15.54 21.66 -11.37
N MET A 492 15.99 21.17 -10.22
CA MET A 492 16.86 20.00 -10.10
C MET A 492 16.35 19.04 -9.01
N VAL A 493 16.66 17.77 -9.22
CA VAL A 493 16.45 16.71 -8.22
C VAL A 493 17.81 16.13 -7.83
N LEU A 494 18.17 16.22 -6.55
CA LEU A 494 19.36 15.58 -6.00
C LEU A 494 18.97 14.38 -5.16
N PHE A 495 19.39 13.22 -5.62
CA PHE A 495 19.01 11.95 -5.05
C PHE A 495 20.14 11.35 -4.21
N LEU A 496 19.84 11.06 -2.93
CA LEU A 496 20.72 10.33 -2.03
C LEU A 496 20.02 9.07 -1.54
N ASN A 497 20.47 7.90 -1.95
CA ASN A 497 19.89 6.67 -1.43
C ASN A 497 20.46 6.34 -0.05
N ARG A 498 19.64 6.54 0.99
CA ARG A 498 19.96 6.15 2.36
C ARG A 498 18.82 5.32 2.94
N ARG A 499 18.91 4.00 2.82
CA ARG A 499 18.12 3.07 3.64
C ARG A 499 19.06 2.13 4.39
N GLY A 500 18.88 2.05 5.71
CA GLY A 500 19.51 1.06 6.59
C GLY A 500 20.74 1.56 7.35
N HIS A 501 20.96 0.96 8.52
CA HIS A 501 22.12 1.15 9.38
C HIS A 501 23.32 0.29 8.95
N SER A 502 23.22 -0.44 7.82
CA SER A 502 24.30 -1.31 7.34
C SER A 502 25.44 -0.48 6.76
N THR A 503 26.55 -0.47 7.47
CA THR A 503 27.79 0.15 7.02
C THR A 503 28.63 -0.92 6.34
N PHE A 504 28.86 -0.79 5.04
CA PHE A 504 29.83 -1.59 4.32
C PHE A 504 31.19 -0.88 4.30
N VAL A 505 32.25 -1.63 4.02
CA VAL A 505 33.62 -1.11 3.94
C VAL A 505 34.03 -1.10 2.48
N MET A 506 34.48 0.09 2.02
CA MET A 506 34.89 0.32 0.65
C MET A 506 36.22 1.06 0.58
N CYS A 507 37.06 0.68 -0.35
CA CYS A 507 38.25 1.42 -0.71
C CYS A 507 37.88 2.58 -1.64
N ARG A 508 38.19 3.81 -1.27
CA ARG A 508 37.89 5.00 -2.09
C ARG A 508 38.80 5.17 -3.30
N ASP A 509 39.98 4.52 -3.29
CA ASP A 509 40.93 4.66 -4.40
C ASP A 509 40.65 3.70 -5.56
N CYS A 510 40.11 2.51 -5.29
CA CYS A 510 39.84 1.52 -6.32
C CYS A 510 38.41 1.00 -6.37
N GLY A 511 37.53 1.43 -5.43
CA GLY A 511 36.12 0.98 -5.36
C GLY A 511 35.93 -0.43 -4.77
N TYR A 512 37.01 -1.12 -4.37
CA TYR A 512 36.90 -2.47 -3.81
C TYR A 512 36.01 -2.49 -2.55
N VAL A 513 35.05 -3.41 -2.52
CA VAL A 513 34.15 -3.65 -1.37
C VAL A 513 34.38 -5.05 -0.84
N VAL A 514 34.50 -5.19 0.48
CA VAL A 514 34.69 -6.48 1.13
C VAL A 514 33.43 -7.31 1.05
N GLN A 515 33.50 -8.45 0.37
CA GLN A 515 32.35 -9.34 0.12
C GLN A 515 32.53 -10.69 0.81
N CYS A 516 31.41 -11.33 1.12
CA CYS A 516 31.40 -12.69 1.65
C CYS A 516 31.80 -13.71 0.55
N PRO A 517 32.85 -14.54 0.76
CA PRO A 517 33.30 -15.51 -0.25
C PRO A 517 32.25 -16.61 -0.53
N HIS A 518 31.27 -16.81 0.36
CA HIS A 518 30.26 -17.86 0.24
C HIS A 518 28.91 -17.38 -0.29
N CYS A 519 28.57 -16.09 -0.07
CA CYS A 519 27.24 -15.58 -0.33
C CYS A 519 27.21 -14.48 -1.40
N ASP A 520 28.37 -13.95 -1.79
CA ASP A 520 28.50 -12.90 -2.79
C ASP A 520 27.66 -11.63 -2.46
N ILE A 521 27.66 -11.29 -1.20
CA ILE A 521 27.06 -10.07 -0.65
C ILE A 521 28.11 -9.31 0.16
N SER A 522 27.97 -8.00 0.24
CA SER A 522 28.87 -7.17 1.04
C SER A 522 28.82 -7.55 2.51
N LEU A 523 29.98 -7.56 3.17
CA LEU A 523 30.06 -7.76 4.61
C LEU A 523 29.67 -6.48 5.36
N THR A 524 28.92 -6.64 6.45
CA THR A 524 28.51 -5.52 7.32
C THR A 524 29.54 -5.29 8.41
N TYR A 525 29.98 -4.03 8.57
CA TYR A 525 30.90 -3.65 9.62
C TYR A 525 30.21 -3.43 10.96
N HIS A 526 30.70 -4.11 11.99
CA HIS A 526 30.23 -4.03 13.37
C HIS A 526 31.21 -3.22 14.23
N LYS A 527 30.82 -2.01 14.63
CA LYS A 527 31.68 -1.10 15.44
C LYS A 527 32.12 -1.65 16.78
N MET A 528 31.28 -2.47 17.45
CA MET A 528 31.59 -2.98 18.82
C MET A 528 32.79 -3.92 18.87
N ASN A 529 33.00 -4.71 17.84
CA ASN A 529 34.07 -5.69 17.80
C ASN A 529 35.06 -5.48 16.64
N HIS A 530 34.91 -4.40 15.87
CA HIS A 530 35.74 -4.05 14.71
C HIS A 530 35.84 -5.16 13.66
N ARG A 531 34.76 -5.95 13.48
CA ARG A 531 34.69 -7.06 12.55
C ARG A 531 33.69 -6.83 11.44
N LEU A 532 33.97 -7.51 10.32
CA LEU A 532 33.08 -7.62 9.17
C LEU A 532 32.34 -8.96 9.24
N LYS A 533 31.02 -8.96 9.04
CA LYS A 533 30.21 -10.15 9.20
C LYS A 533 29.17 -10.32 8.09
N CYS A 534 28.98 -11.55 7.64
CA CYS A 534 27.92 -11.94 6.72
C CYS A 534 26.65 -12.30 7.51
N HIS A 535 25.53 -11.65 7.20
CA HIS A 535 24.24 -11.94 7.82
C HIS A 535 23.47 -13.11 7.17
N TYR A 536 24.07 -13.82 6.20
CA TYR A 536 23.50 -15.03 5.62
C TYR A 536 24.13 -16.31 6.18
N CYS A 537 25.46 -16.38 6.19
CA CYS A 537 26.17 -17.60 6.56
C CYS A 537 27.04 -17.49 7.83
N SER A 538 27.08 -16.33 8.48
CA SER A 538 27.94 -16.05 9.66
C SER A 538 29.42 -15.93 9.37
N HIS A 539 29.88 -15.94 8.11
CA HIS A 539 31.29 -15.67 7.81
C HIS A 539 31.74 -14.37 8.45
N GLU A 540 32.86 -14.37 9.12
CA GLU A 540 33.37 -13.24 9.89
C GLU A 540 34.85 -13.06 9.66
N GLU A 541 35.28 -11.80 9.39
CA GLU A 541 36.68 -11.46 9.22
C GLU A 541 37.02 -10.12 9.87
N ASN A 542 38.30 -9.86 10.05
CA ASN A 542 38.78 -8.59 10.58
C ASN A 542 38.65 -7.48 9.52
N MET A 543 38.42 -6.25 9.98
CA MET A 543 38.46 -5.09 9.08
C MET A 543 39.90 -4.94 8.54
N PRO A 544 40.08 -4.94 7.22
CA PRO A 544 41.40 -4.75 6.64
C PRO A 544 41.93 -3.33 6.92
N THR A 545 43.21 -3.21 7.26
CA THR A 545 43.90 -1.93 7.46
C THR A 545 44.35 -1.29 6.16
N ALA A 546 44.56 -2.13 5.13
CA ALA A 546 44.85 -1.72 3.77
C ALA A 546 43.96 -2.51 2.80
N CYS A 547 43.65 -1.93 1.67
CA CYS A 547 42.82 -2.55 0.64
C CYS A 547 43.49 -3.82 0.08
N PRO A 548 42.81 -4.99 0.08
CA PRO A 548 43.38 -6.21 -0.48
C PRO A 548 43.64 -6.11 -2.00
N ALA A 549 42.94 -5.26 -2.72
CA ALA A 549 43.07 -5.12 -4.16
C ALA A 549 44.18 -4.13 -4.59
N CYS A 550 44.32 -2.98 -3.91
CA CYS A 550 45.27 -1.93 -4.34
C CYS A 550 46.21 -1.46 -3.25
N GLN A 551 46.20 -2.09 -2.06
CA GLN A 551 47.06 -1.78 -0.90
C GLN A 551 46.86 -0.36 -0.32
N SER A 552 45.89 0.39 -0.77
CA SER A 552 45.59 1.72 -0.25
C SER A 552 45.08 1.66 1.20
N THR A 553 45.50 2.64 2.01
CA THR A 553 44.99 2.84 3.37
C THR A 553 43.65 3.59 3.43
N TYR A 554 43.11 4.04 2.30
CA TYR A 554 41.81 4.72 2.21
C TYR A 554 40.61 3.77 2.14
N ILE A 555 40.75 2.58 2.77
CA ILE A 555 39.62 1.66 2.96
C ILE A 555 38.87 2.02 4.25
N ARG A 556 37.61 2.39 4.13
CA ARG A 556 36.81 2.92 5.25
C ARG A 556 35.32 2.53 5.10
N PHE A 557 34.56 2.67 6.19
CA PHE A 557 33.12 2.57 6.14
C PHE A 557 32.48 3.76 5.39
N PHE A 558 31.42 3.50 4.66
CA PHE A 558 30.76 4.45 3.78
C PHE A 558 29.37 4.85 4.31
N GLY A 559 29.02 6.17 4.25
CA GLY A 559 27.69 6.66 4.58
C GLY A 559 27.63 8.20 4.74
N THR A 560 26.68 8.84 4.06
CA THR A 560 26.37 10.28 4.15
C THR A 560 24.88 10.48 4.37
N GLY A 561 24.47 11.52 5.11
CA GLY A 561 23.05 11.85 5.36
C GLY A 561 22.59 13.06 4.55
N THR A 562 21.29 13.15 4.26
CA THR A 562 20.66 14.28 3.54
C THR A 562 20.92 15.63 4.16
N GLN A 563 20.96 15.71 5.49
CA GLN A 563 21.27 16.94 6.21
C GLN A 563 22.66 17.46 5.87
N LYS A 564 23.67 16.57 5.85
CA LYS A 564 25.04 16.96 5.50
C LYS A 564 25.14 17.41 4.03
N VAL A 565 24.36 16.82 3.15
CA VAL A 565 24.28 17.24 1.74
C VAL A 565 23.66 18.64 1.64
N GLU A 566 22.59 18.91 2.35
CA GLU A 566 21.93 20.21 2.40
C GLU A 566 22.90 21.31 2.91
N GLU A 567 23.63 21.03 4.01
CA GLU A 567 24.64 21.95 4.55
C GLU A 567 25.76 22.26 3.53
N GLU A 568 26.18 21.27 2.75
CA GLU A 568 27.23 21.46 1.74
C GLU A 568 26.71 22.21 0.52
N ILE A 569 25.46 21.97 0.08
CA ILE A 569 24.82 22.75 -1.00
C ILE A 569 24.72 24.22 -0.58
N THR A 570 24.28 24.50 0.64
CA THR A 570 24.14 25.88 1.15
C THR A 570 25.48 26.62 1.20
N LYS A 571 26.59 25.91 1.43
CA LYS A 571 27.93 26.52 1.38
C LYS A 571 28.41 26.80 -0.03
N LEU A 572 28.17 25.87 -0.96
CA LEU A 572 28.63 25.97 -2.34
C LEU A 572 27.77 26.91 -3.19
N PHE A 573 26.46 26.94 -2.92
CA PHE A 573 25.44 27.70 -3.64
C PHE A 573 24.52 28.42 -2.64
N PRO A 574 24.97 29.54 -2.02
CA PRO A 574 24.18 30.24 -0.98
C PRO A 574 22.83 30.79 -1.47
N GLU A 575 22.70 31.01 -2.78
CA GLU A 575 21.49 31.52 -3.43
C GLU A 575 20.45 30.41 -3.70
N ALA A 576 20.85 29.14 -3.67
CA ALA A 576 19.96 28.02 -4.01
C ALA A 576 18.91 27.76 -2.92
N ARG A 577 17.65 27.72 -3.32
CA ARG A 577 16.53 27.36 -2.46
C ARG A 577 16.35 25.85 -2.46
N VAL A 578 16.60 25.21 -1.33
CA VAL A 578 16.56 23.75 -1.18
C VAL A 578 15.35 23.31 -0.40
N ILE A 579 14.61 22.31 -0.94
CA ILE A 579 13.60 21.53 -0.19
C ILE A 579 14.18 20.15 0.07
N ARG A 580 14.31 19.80 1.36
CA ARG A 580 14.72 18.46 1.77
C ARG A 580 13.51 17.57 2.07
N MET A 581 13.45 16.38 1.43
CA MET A 581 12.41 15.36 1.63
C MET A 581 13.03 14.04 2.10
N ASP A 582 12.92 13.78 3.38
CA ASP A 582 13.31 12.54 4.02
C ASP A 582 12.26 12.14 5.09
N VAL A 583 12.51 11.04 5.80
CA VAL A 583 11.59 10.53 6.83
C VAL A 583 11.38 11.57 7.95
N ASP A 584 12.42 12.32 8.31
CA ASP A 584 12.35 13.30 9.40
C ASP A 584 11.50 14.52 9.01
N THR A 585 11.65 14.99 7.77
CA THR A 585 10.91 16.17 7.27
C THR A 585 9.46 15.86 6.89
N THR A 586 9.14 14.62 6.58
CA THR A 586 7.81 14.19 6.08
C THR A 586 6.98 13.44 7.13
N SER A 587 7.44 13.34 8.38
CA SER A 587 6.78 12.57 9.45
C SER A 587 5.36 13.08 9.83
N ARG A 588 5.06 14.36 9.59
CA ARG A 588 3.75 14.96 9.90
C ARG A 588 2.78 14.77 8.73
N LYS A 589 1.51 14.46 9.04
CA LYS A 589 0.44 14.31 8.03
C LYS A 589 0.37 15.56 7.12
N GLY A 590 0.35 15.36 5.81
CA GLY A 590 0.25 16.41 4.80
C GLY A 590 1.56 17.16 4.48
N MET A 591 2.66 16.93 5.23
CA MET A 591 3.94 17.61 4.94
C MET A 591 4.53 17.17 3.60
N HIS A 592 4.42 15.90 3.25
CA HIS A 592 4.86 15.38 1.95
C HIS A 592 4.21 16.14 0.79
N GLU A 593 2.88 16.28 0.81
CA GLU A 593 2.11 17.00 -0.21
C GLU A 593 2.45 18.48 -0.24
N LYS A 594 2.57 19.11 0.94
CA LYS A 594 2.92 20.53 1.05
C LYS A 594 4.29 20.84 0.43
N LEU A 595 5.29 19.99 0.68
CA LEU A 595 6.64 20.18 0.13
C LEU A 595 6.65 19.98 -1.40
N LEU A 596 5.94 18.97 -1.92
CA LEU A 596 5.82 18.75 -3.36
C LEU A 596 5.07 19.89 -4.06
N LYS A 597 4.00 20.39 -3.45
CA LYS A 597 3.27 21.54 -3.98
C LYS A 597 4.15 22.78 -4.02
N ALA A 598 4.91 23.06 -2.96
CA ALA A 598 5.84 24.18 -2.92
C ALA A 598 6.93 24.07 -4.01
N PHE A 599 7.45 22.85 -4.27
CA PHE A 599 8.40 22.63 -5.34
C PHE A 599 7.74 22.80 -6.71
N GLY A 600 6.53 22.28 -6.93
CA GLY A 600 5.77 22.49 -8.18
C GLY A 600 5.40 23.94 -8.46
N GLU A 601 5.22 24.75 -7.41
CA GLU A 601 5.00 26.22 -7.49
C GLU A 601 6.33 27.01 -7.62
N GLU A 602 7.45 26.36 -7.91
CA GLU A 602 8.77 26.96 -8.11
C GLU A 602 9.31 27.74 -6.89
N LYS A 603 8.85 27.37 -5.68
CA LYS A 603 9.35 27.97 -4.43
C LYS A 603 10.73 27.46 -4.03
N ALA A 604 11.24 26.45 -4.72
CA ALA A 604 12.59 25.91 -4.56
C ALA A 604 13.19 25.49 -5.89
N ASP A 605 14.52 25.56 -5.97
CA ASP A 605 15.33 25.23 -7.14
C ASP A 605 15.80 23.77 -7.08
N ILE A 606 16.07 23.29 -5.87
CA ILE A 606 16.60 21.95 -5.61
C ILE A 606 15.64 21.14 -4.72
N LEU A 607 15.25 19.97 -5.19
CA LEU A 607 14.58 18.95 -4.39
C LEU A 607 15.61 17.89 -4.00
N LEU A 608 16.05 17.91 -2.73
CA LEU A 608 16.98 16.95 -2.17
C LEU A 608 16.22 15.87 -1.40
N GLY A 609 16.46 14.60 -1.69
CA GLY A 609 15.82 13.58 -0.91
C GLY A 609 16.24 12.15 -1.20
N THR A 610 15.50 11.22 -0.60
CA THR A 610 15.73 9.78 -0.72
C THR A 610 14.73 9.14 -1.70
N GLN A 611 14.42 7.87 -1.57
CA GLN A 611 13.51 7.15 -2.45
C GLN A 611 12.12 7.79 -2.64
N MET A 612 11.72 8.69 -1.74
CA MET A 612 10.44 9.42 -1.83
C MET A 612 10.36 10.35 -3.04
N ILE A 613 11.51 10.89 -3.49
CA ILE A 613 11.56 11.79 -4.66
C ILE A 613 11.79 11.03 -5.98
N ALA A 614 12.09 9.74 -5.92
CA ALA A 614 12.28 8.91 -7.11
C ALA A 614 10.97 8.56 -7.83
N LYS A 615 9.80 8.78 -7.20
CA LYS A 615 8.52 8.22 -7.64
C LYS A 615 7.40 9.24 -7.70
N GLY A 616 6.48 9.04 -8.65
CA GLY A 616 5.22 9.80 -8.73
C GLY A 616 5.33 11.29 -9.07
N LEU A 617 6.53 11.84 -9.24
CA LEU A 617 6.75 13.25 -9.47
C LEU A 617 6.78 13.57 -10.97
N ASP A 618 6.10 14.64 -11.34
CA ASP A 618 6.03 15.15 -12.71
C ASP A 618 6.11 16.69 -12.66
N PHE A 619 7.33 17.20 -12.83
CA PHE A 619 7.60 18.63 -12.77
C PHE A 619 8.22 19.10 -14.09
N PRO A 620 7.58 20.06 -14.81
CA PRO A 620 7.99 20.48 -16.14
C PRO A 620 9.40 21.08 -16.22
N LYS A 621 9.85 21.75 -15.17
CA LYS A 621 11.14 22.45 -15.14
C LYS A 621 12.30 21.62 -14.60
N VAL A 622 12.08 20.35 -14.25
CA VAL A 622 13.16 19.47 -13.80
C VAL A 622 13.97 19.00 -14.99
N THR A 623 15.14 19.60 -15.19
CA THR A 623 16.07 19.32 -16.29
C THR A 623 17.33 18.59 -15.85
N LEU A 624 17.70 18.64 -14.55
CA LEU A 624 18.85 17.96 -13.98
C LEU A 624 18.45 17.00 -12.89
N VAL A 625 18.99 15.78 -12.94
CA VAL A 625 18.94 14.80 -11.85
C VAL A 625 20.36 14.42 -11.45
N GLY A 626 20.72 14.66 -10.20
CA GLY A 626 22.01 14.26 -9.62
C GLY A 626 21.85 13.08 -8.67
N VAL A 627 22.44 11.93 -9.00
CA VAL A 627 22.56 10.80 -8.08
C VAL A 627 23.88 10.92 -7.34
N LEU A 628 23.81 11.28 -6.05
CA LEU A 628 25.00 11.61 -5.25
C LEU A 628 25.90 10.40 -4.97
N THR A 629 25.31 9.19 -4.89
CA THR A 629 26.07 7.94 -4.83
C THR A 629 25.16 6.77 -5.21
N ALA A 630 25.56 6.00 -6.21
CA ALA A 630 24.92 4.75 -6.59
C ALA A 630 25.36 3.58 -5.68
N ASP A 631 26.53 3.66 -5.09
CA ASP A 631 27.18 2.59 -4.33
C ASP A 631 26.44 2.19 -3.07
N THR A 632 25.71 3.11 -2.45
CA THR A 632 24.98 2.83 -1.20
C THR A 632 23.92 1.73 -1.36
N MET A 633 23.24 1.67 -2.50
CA MET A 633 22.27 0.61 -2.82
C MET A 633 22.97 -0.64 -3.32
N LEU A 634 23.96 -0.44 -4.18
CA LEU A 634 24.68 -1.53 -4.84
C LEU A 634 25.36 -2.47 -3.82
N HIS A 635 25.86 -1.91 -2.73
CA HIS A 635 26.58 -2.65 -1.71
C HIS A 635 25.76 -2.97 -0.45
N LEU A 636 24.42 -2.95 -0.56
CA LEU A 636 23.60 -3.53 0.51
C LEU A 636 23.89 -5.03 0.63
N PRO A 637 23.86 -5.57 1.87
CA PRO A 637 24.07 -7.02 2.09
C PRO A 637 22.79 -7.82 1.72
N ASP A 638 22.32 -7.65 0.50
CA ASP A 638 21.15 -8.33 -0.06
C ASP A 638 21.47 -8.75 -1.50
N PHE A 639 21.13 -9.97 -1.87
CA PHE A 639 21.36 -10.49 -3.21
C PHE A 639 20.58 -9.75 -4.31
N ARG A 640 19.59 -8.94 -3.94
CA ARG A 640 18.83 -8.07 -4.84
C ARG A 640 19.45 -6.68 -5.00
N ALA A 641 20.61 -6.42 -4.40
CA ALA A 641 21.22 -5.08 -4.43
C ALA A 641 21.42 -4.56 -5.85
N SER A 642 21.94 -5.39 -6.77
CA SER A 642 22.14 -5.02 -8.18
C SER A 642 20.82 -4.72 -8.90
N GLU A 643 19.81 -5.55 -8.71
CA GLU A 643 18.45 -5.36 -9.27
C GLU A 643 17.83 -4.05 -8.79
N LYS A 644 17.87 -3.82 -7.47
CA LYS A 644 17.31 -2.59 -6.88
C LYS A 644 18.07 -1.35 -7.30
N THR A 645 19.40 -1.44 -7.51
CA THR A 645 20.22 -0.34 -8.01
C THR A 645 19.81 0.00 -9.44
N TYR A 646 19.71 -0.99 -10.32
CA TYR A 646 19.25 -0.79 -11.69
C TYR A 646 17.86 -0.13 -11.73
N GLN A 647 16.90 -0.69 -10.98
CA GLN A 647 15.52 -0.17 -10.90
C GLN A 647 15.50 1.28 -10.45
N LEU A 648 16.23 1.59 -9.40
CA LEU A 648 16.28 2.93 -8.83
C LEU A 648 16.92 3.95 -9.78
N LEU A 649 18.09 3.63 -10.35
CA LEU A 649 18.77 4.52 -11.29
C LEU A 649 17.90 4.80 -12.53
N THR A 650 17.25 3.78 -13.07
CA THR A 650 16.34 3.94 -14.22
C THR A 650 15.12 4.81 -13.86
N GLN A 651 14.54 4.62 -12.68
CA GLN A 651 13.40 5.43 -12.23
C GLN A 651 13.76 6.90 -12.00
N VAL A 652 14.88 7.14 -11.33
CA VAL A 652 15.36 8.50 -11.03
C VAL A 652 15.76 9.21 -12.31
N SER A 653 16.49 8.54 -13.21
CA SER A 653 16.83 9.07 -14.54
C SER A 653 15.59 9.45 -15.35
N GLY A 654 14.52 8.68 -15.22
CA GLY A 654 13.25 8.99 -15.87
C GLY A 654 12.54 10.25 -15.36
N ARG A 655 13.08 10.99 -14.37
CA ARG A 655 12.49 12.26 -13.87
C ARG A 655 12.94 13.48 -14.66
N ALA A 656 14.13 13.46 -15.24
CA ALA A 656 14.63 14.55 -16.06
C ALA A 656 13.99 14.57 -17.45
N GLY A 657 13.70 15.74 -17.97
CA GLY A 657 13.30 15.95 -19.36
C GLY A 657 11.98 15.24 -19.74
N ARG A 658 10.96 15.39 -18.93
CA ARG A 658 9.63 14.81 -19.22
C ARG A 658 8.76 15.67 -20.13
N HIS A 659 9.06 16.95 -20.18
CA HIS A 659 8.33 17.96 -20.95
C HIS A 659 9.20 18.47 -22.10
N GLU A 660 9.09 19.73 -22.45
CA GLU A 660 9.76 20.32 -23.63
C GLU A 660 11.29 20.46 -23.48
N LEU A 661 11.76 20.64 -22.23
CA LEU A 661 13.20 20.84 -21.98
C LEU A 661 13.95 19.50 -21.94
N PRO A 662 15.15 19.42 -22.54
CA PRO A 662 15.98 18.22 -22.49
C PRO A 662 16.46 17.95 -21.06
N GLY A 663 16.50 16.69 -20.67
CA GLY A 663 16.94 16.27 -19.35
C GLY A 663 18.37 15.74 -19.35
N GLU A 664 19.09 16.01 -18.28
CA GLU A 664 20.43 15.47 -18.01
C GLU A 664 20.45 14.74 -16.65
N VAL A 665 21.25 13.69 -16.58
CA VAL A 665 21.41 12.90 -15.35
C VAL A 665 22.88 12.68 -15.09
N ILE A 666 23.33 13.01 -13.87
CA ILE A 666 24.70 12.73 -13.40
C ILE A 666 24.62 11.65 -12.33
N ILE A 667 25.31 10.53 -12.56
CA ILE A 667 25.40 9.42 -11.60
C ILE A 667 26.82 9.37 -11.05
N GLN A 668 27.00 9.71 -9.78
CA GLN A 668 28.28 9.60 -9.09
C GLN A 668 28.45 8.21 -8.47
N THR A 669 29.59 7.55 -8.71
CA THR A 669 29.86 6.21 -8.17
C THR A 669 31.36 5.96 -8.06
N TYR A 670 31.73 5.04 -7.15
CA TYR A 670 33.10 4.49 -7.02
C TYR A 670 33.27 3.16 -7.78
N THR A 671 32.17 2.68 -8.41
CA THR A 671 32.17 1.42 -9.18
C THR A 671 31.47 1.59 -10.52
N PRO A 672 31.93 2.51 -11.41
CA PRO A 672 31.26 2.86 -12.66
C PRO A 672 31.15 1.66 -13.64
N GLU A 673 32.05 0.68 -13.55
CA GLU A 673 32.10 -0.51 -14.40
C GLU A 673 31.07 -1.58 -13.99
N HIS A 674 30.32 -1.37 -12.91
CA HIS A 674 29.34 -2.37 -12.49
C HIS A 674 28.14 -2.40 -13.44
N TYR A 675 27.82 -3.59 -13.98
CA TYR A 675 26.81 -3.77 -15.04
C TYR A 675 25.43 -3.16 -14.70
N SER A 676 24.98 -3.14 -13.43
CA SER A 676 23.71 -2.53 -13.06
C SER A 676 23.72 -1.00 -13.19
N ILE A 677 24.88 -0.35 -13.08
CA ILE A 677 25.04 1.09 -13.27
C ILE A 677 25.18 1.40 -14.77
N GLU A 678 26.05 0.66 -15.44
CA GLU A 678 26.31 0.84 -16.87
C GLU A 678 25.06 0.61 -17.72
N LEU A 679 24.32 -0.48 -17.46
CA LEU A 679 23.11 -0.81 -18.22
C LEU A 679 21.92 0.11 -17.87
N ALA A 680 21.90 0.70 -16.67
CA ALA A 680 20.90 1.70 -16.30
C ALA A 680 21.09 3.01 -17.11
N LYS A 681 22.31 3.35 -17.53
CA LYS A 681 22.60 4.51 -18.39
C LYS A 681 21.76 4.50 -19.67
N ASN A 682 21.67 3.35 -20.32
CA ASN A 682 20.98 3.17 -21.59
C ASN A 682 19.60 2.49 -21.42
N GLN A 683 19.18 2.23 -20.22
CA GLN A 683 17.93 1.52 -19.86
C GLN A 683 17.77 0.16 -20.57
N HIS A 684 18.87 -0.57 -20.78
CA HIS A 684 18.90 -1.87 -21.43
C HIS A 684 18.47 -2.98 -20.46
N TYR A 685 17.16 -3.07 -20.17
CA TYR A 685 16.65 -4.02 -19.20
C TYR A 685 16.84 -5.49 -19.59
N ASP A 686 16.64 -5.86 -20.84
CA ASP A 686 16.83 -7.26 -21.29
C ASP A 686 18.25 -7.74 -21.05
N VAL A 687 19.25 -6.91 -21.38
CA VAL A 687 20.68 -7.25 -21.15
C VAL A 687 20.97 -7.35 -19.64
N PHE A 688 20.44 -6.42 -18.86
CA PHE A 688 20.54 -6.48 -17.40
C PHE A 688 19.91 -7.77 -16.85
N PHE A 689 18.72 -8.09 -17.31
CA PHE A 689 18.01 -9.31 -16.91
C PHE A 689 18.85 -10.55 -17.18
N ASP A 690 19.39 -10.70 -18.36
CA ASP A 690 20.17 -11.90 -18.74
C ASP A 690 21.44 -12.05 -17.88
N GLN A 691 22.18 -10.95 -17.62
CA GLN A 691 23.37 -10.96 -16.76
C GLN A 691 23.02 -11.28 -15.30
N GLU A 692 22.03 -10.60 -14.75
CA GLU A 692 21.62 -10.83 -13.36
C GLU A 692 21.05 -12.24 -13.18
N MET A 693 20.30 -12.75 -14.14
CA MET A 693 19.77 -14.13 -14.12
C MET A 693 20.88 -15.16 -14.10
N GLN A 694 21.98 -14.94 -14.83
CA GLN A 694 23.14 -15.83 -14.80
C GLN A 694 23.77 -15.85 -13.39
N MET A 695 23.94 -14.69 -12.76
CA MET A 695 24.43 -14.57 -11.39
C MET A 695 23.52 -15.27 -10.39
N ARG A 696 22.20 -15.06 -10.49
CA ARG A 696 21.20 -15.70 -9.63
C ARG A 696 21.20 -17.22 -9.77
N ARG A 697 21.38 -17.75 -10.99
CA ARG A 697 21.49 -19.18 -11.25
C ARG A 697 22.72 -19.78 -10.59
N THR A 698 23.88 -19.15 -10.75
CA THR A 698 25.16 -19.61 -10.20
C THR A 698 25.13 -19.63 -8.67
N ARG A 699 24.53 -18.57 -8.06
CA ARG A 699 24.47 -18.40 -6.60
C ARG A 699 23.21 -18.97 -5.95
N GLN A 700 22.39 -19.69 -6.71
CA GLN A 700 21.18 -20.36 -6.24
C GLN A 700 20.20 -19.38 -5.53
N TYR A 701 19.90 -18.27 -6.17
CA TYR A 701 18.94 -17.26 -5.69
C TYR A 701 17.64 -17.24 -6.53
N PRO A 702 16.55 -16.63 -6.03
CA PRO A 702 15.36 -16.40 -6.82
C PRO A 702 15.68 -15.64 -8.13
N PRO A 703 14.99 -15.98 -9.22
CA PRO A 703 13.79 -16.85 -9.35
C PRO A 703 14.10 -18.34 -9.57
N TYR A 704 15.33 -18.78 -9.55
CA TYR A 704 15.70 -20.20 -9.72
C TYR A 704 15.45 -21.04 -8.48
N TYR A 705 15.58 -20.40 -7.30
CA TYR A 705 15.31 -21.00 -6.00
C TYR A 705 14.30 -20.16 -5.26
N TYR A 706 13.61 -20.76 -4.32
CA TYR A 706 12.79 -20.08 -3.34
C TYR A 706 13.58 -19.86 -2.06
N VAL A 707 13.19 -18.84 -1.32
CA VAL A 707 13.82 -18.50 -0.04
C VAL A 707 12.77 -18.40 1.05
N VAL A 708 13.05 -19.00 2.21
CA VAL A 708 12.29 -18.77 3.44
C VAL A 708 13.23 -18.20 4.49
N LEU A 709 12.83 -17.11 5.13
CA LEU A 709 13.52 -16.52 6.27
C LEU A 709 12.77 -16.84 7.54
N VAL A 710 13.46 -17.47 8.50
CA VAL A 710 12.92 -17.72 9.86
C VAL A 710 13.68 -16.81 10.82
N THR A 711 12.97 -15.92 11.50
CA THR A 711 13.54 -14.99 12.49
C THR A 711 13.01 -15.29 13.87
N VAL A 712 13.91 -15.44 14.83
CA VAL A 712 13.60 -15.64 16.25
C VAL A 712 13.96 -14.37 17.02
N SER A 713 13.05 -13.90 17.86
CA SER A 713 13.25 -12.70 18.68
C SER A 713 12.92 -12.99 20.15
N HIS A 714 13.84 -12.62 21.06
CA HIS A 714 13.70 -12.79 22.52
C HIS A 714 14.43 -11.66 23.28
N PRO A 715 13.95 -11.23 24.47
CA PRO A 715 14.68 -10.28 25.32
C PRO A 715 16.05 -10.77 25.75
N GLU A 716 16.22 -12.08 25.97
CA GLU A 716 17.49 -12.70 26.32
C GLU A 716 18.23 -13.21 25.08
N LEU A 717 19.48 -12.77 24.91
CA LEU A 717 20.32 -13.15 23.78
C LEU A 717 20.52 -14.67 23.68
N LEU A 718 20.90 -15.31 24.77
CA LEU A 718 21.18 -16.74 24.78
C LEU A 718 19.96 -17.58 24.39
N LYS A 719 18.77 -17.16 24.80
CA LYS A 719 17.53 -17.84 24.43
C LYS A 719 17.23 -17.71 22.93
N ALA A 720 17.42 -16.52 22.35
CA ALA A 720 17.26 -16.32 20.93
C ALA A 720 18.21 -17.21 20.11
N VAL A 721 19.48 -17.32 20.53
CA VAL A 721 20.48 -18.18 19.87
C VAL A 721 20.09 -19.65 19.98
N GLN A 722 19.84 -20.16 21.18
CA GLN A 722 19.53 -21.58 21.43
C GLN A 722 18.28 -22.04 20.67
N VAL A 723 17.23 -21.22 20.65
CA VAL A 723 16.01 -21.53 19.90
C VAL A 723 16.30 -21.58 18.40
N THR A 724 17.07 -20.63 17.87
CA THR A 724 17.42 -20.62 16.45
C THR A 724 18.27 -21.82 16.06
N GLU A 725 19.24 -22.22 16.91
CA GLU A 725 20.07 -23.43 16.70
C GLU A 725 19.20 -24.69 16.64
N LYS A 726 18.26 -24.85 17.57
CA LYS A 726 17.32 -25.97 17.57
C LYS A 726 16.46 -26.01 16.33
N ILE A 727 15.95 -24.84 15.88
CA ILE A 727 15.18 -24.73 14.64
C ILE A 727 16.04 -25.14 13.44
N VAL A 728 17.27 -24.66 13.34
CA VAL A 728 18.22 -25.05 12.27
C VAL A 728 18.49 -26.56 12.30
N GLY A 729 18.73 -27.13 13.46
CA GLY A 729 18.90 -28.59 13.63
C GLY A 729 17.66 -29.38 13.16
N HIS A 730 16.45 -28.92 13.55
CA HIS A 730 15.20 -29.53 13.11
C HIS A 730 15.00 -29.43 11.59
N LEU A 731 15.26 -28.27 11.00
CA LEU A 731 15.16 -28.06 9.55
C LEU A 731 16.14 -28.97 8.78
N ARG A 732 17.39 -29.06 9.23
CA ARG A 732 18.40 -29.92 8.60
C ARG A 732 18.06 -31.42 8.70
N ALA A 733 17.39 -31.83 9.77
CA ALA A 733 16.99 -33.22 9.97
C ALA A 733 15.76 -33.63 9.14
N HIS A 734 14.86 -32.68 8.79
CA HIS A 734 13.57 -33.02 8.16
C HIS A 734 13.43 -32.51 6.73
N CYS A 735 14.26 -31.56 6.29
CA CYS A 735 14.31 -31.15 4.90
C CYS A 735 15.19 -32.10 4.08
N THR A 736 14.93 -32.15 2.77
CA THR A 736 15.75 -32.96 1.86
C THR A 736 17.15 -32.33 1.68
N GLN A 737 18.10 -33.10 1.18
CA GLN A 737 19.45 -32.59 0.85
C GLN A 737 19.47 -31.50 -0.23
N GLN A 738 18.36 -31.30 -0.94
CA GLN A 738 18.20 -30.23 -1.94
C GLN A 738 17.89 -28.86 -1.31
N ALA A 739 17.51 -28.85 -0.03
CA ALA A 739 17.29 -27.62 0.71
C ALA A 739 18.57 -27.21 1.48
N MET A 740 19.05 -26.00 1.21
CA MET A 740 20.20 -25.42 1.89
C MET A 740 19.73 -24.59 3.08
N VAL A 741 20.06 -25.00 4.31
CA VAL A 741 19.74 -24.27 5.54
C VAL A 741 20.98 -23.51 6.01
N LEU A 742 20.95 -22.18 5.88
CA LEU A 742 21.98 -21.24 6.28
C LEU A 742 21.69 -20.66 7.67
N GLY A 743 22.71 -20.40 8.46
CA GLY A 743 22.59 -19.91 9.84
C GLY A 743 22.75 -21.05 10.88
N PRO A 744 22.52 -20.77 12.19
CA PRO A 744 21.94 -19.52 12.73
C PRO A 744 22.89 -18.32 12.65
N VAL A 745 22.32 -17.11 12.50
CA VAL A 745 23.06 -15.86 12.40
C VAL A 745 22.28 -14.72 13.04
N ALA A 746 22.96 -13.74 13.64
CA ALA A 746 22.30 -12.52 14.08
C ALA A 746 21.67 -11.78 12.89
N SER A 747 20.45 -11.28 13.04
CA SER A 747 19.84 -10.42 12.01
C SER A 747 20.68 -9.18 11.76
N ALA A 748 20.53 -8.54 10.59
CA ALA A 748 21.26 -7.31 10.23
C ALA A 748 21.07 -6.18 11.27
N ILE A 749 19.90 -6.10 11.89
CA ILE A 749 19.65 -5.31 13.09
C ILE A 749 19.49 -6.30 14.26
N PRO A 750 20.55 -6.53 15.06
CA PRO A 750 20.56 -7.59 16.06
C PRO A 750 19.63 -7.36 17.25
N ARG A 751 19.24 -6.10 17.52
CA ARG A 751 18.36 -5.73 18.64
C ARG A 751 17.38 -4.64 18.22
N ILE A 752 16.08 -4.91 18.41
CA ILE A 752 14.98 -3.94 18.17
C ILE A 752 14.03 -4.00 19.35
N LYS A 753 13.65 -2.84 19.92
CA LYS A 753 12.72 -2.74 21.06
C LYS A 753 13.11 -3.68 22.19
N ASP A 754 14.37 -3.65 22.58
CA ASP A 754 15.00 -4.48 23.64
C ASP A 754 14.91 -6.01 23.42
N ARG A 755 14.76 -6.45 22.19
CA ARG A 755 14.70 -7.86 21.80
C ARG A 755 15.85 -8.19 20.86
N TYR A 756 16.61 -9.23 21.18
CA TYR A 756 17.63 -9.78 20.31
C TYR A 756 17.01 -10.61 19.20
N ARG A 757 17.56 -10.51 18.00
CA ARG A 757 17.06 -11.15 16.79
C ARG A 757 18.12 -12.03 16.16
N TYR A 758 17.78 -13.31 16.00
CA TYR A 758 18.54 -14.31 15.28
C TYR A 758 17.71 -14.90 14.15
N GLN A 759 18.37 -15.36 13.11
CA GLN A 759 17.68 -15.85 11.93
C GLN A 759 18.39 -17.02 11.28
N CYS A 760 17.63 -17.80 10.51
CA CYS A 760 18.15 -18.76 9.55
C CYS A 760 17.40 -18.62 8.24
N MET A 761 18.07 -19.01 7.13
CA MET A 761 17.54 -18.93 5.78
C MET A 761 17.51 -20.31 5.16
N ILE A 762 16.42 -20.65 4.49
CA ILE A 762 16.27 -21.88 3.74
C ILE A 762 16.18 -21.53 2.26
N LYS A 763 17.13 -22.03 1.44
CA LYS A 763 17.09 -21.93 -0.02
C LYS A 763 16.70 -23.29 -0.58
N TYR A 764 15.69 -23.36 -1.46
CA TYR A 764 15.20 -24.63 -1.99
C TYR A 764 14.63 -24.46 -3.40
N LYS A 765 14.65 -25.52 -4.17
CA LYS A 765 14.02 -25.59 -5.49
C LYS A 765 12.70 -26.36 -5.46
N ARG A 766 12.71 -27.50 -4.81
CA ARG A 766 11.55 -28.32 -4.50
C ARG A 766 11.72 -28.91 -3.11
N GLU A 767 10.82 -28.59 -2.22
CA GLU A 767 10.80 -29.12 -0.85
C GLU A 767 9.33 -29.31 -0.42
N PRO A 768 8.69 -30.42 -0.76
CA PRO A 768 7.26 -30.63 -0.59
C PRO A 768 6.85 -30.60 0.88
N ASN A 769 7.73 -30.98 1.80
CA ASN A 769 7.43 -31.06 3.23
C ASN A 769 7.74 -29.77 3.99
N LEU A 770 8.34 -28.76 3.35
CA LEU A 770 8.82 -27.57 4.04
C LEU A 770 7.72 -26.85 4.87
N LYS A 771 6.53 -26.68 4.30
CA LYS A 771 5.43 -26.05 5.02
C LYS A 771 5.04 -26.85 6.28
N ASN A 772 5.03 -28.18 6.20
CA ASN A 772 4.73 -29.05 7.35
C ASN A 772 5.83 -28.96 8.42
N VAL A 773 7.11 -29.02 8.01
CA VAL A 773 8.27 -28.88 8.90
C VAL A 773 8.25 -27.54 9.63
N LEU A 774 7.98 -26.44 8.92
CA LEU A 774 7.86 -25.11 9.51
C LEU A 774 6.63 -24.99 10.44
N LYS A 775 5.54 -25.64 10.09
CA LYS A 775 4.35 -25.72 10.96
C LYS A 775 4.68 -26.43 12.27
N MET A 776 5.43 -27.53 12.22
CA MET A 776 5.91 -28.24 13.43
C MET A 776 6.77 -27.33 14.31
N VAL A 777 7.61 -26.46 13.74
CA VAL A 777 8.37 -25.47 14.51
C VAL A 777 7.44 -24.53 15.28
N ASN A 778 6.46 -23.94 14.62
CA ASN A 778 5.47 -23.07 15.28
C ASN A 778 4.70 -23.81 16.37
N GLU A 779 4.39 -25.07 16.12
CA GLU A 779 3.69 -25.97 17.06
C GLU A 779 4.51 -26.25 18.31
N HIS A 780 5.78 -26.55 18.14
CA HIS A 780 6.69 -26.88 19.24
C HIS A 780 6.89 -25.70 20.20
N TYR A 781 7.08 -24.51 19.67
CA TYR A 781 7.37 -23.31 20.45
C TYR A 781 6.15 -22.50 20.88
N GLN A 782 4.94 -22.98 20.65
CA GLN A 782 3.69 -22.25 20.92
C GLN A 782 3.60 -21.73 22.36
N ALA A 783 3.91 -22.55 23.36
CA ALA A 783 3.82 -22.16 24.76
C ALA A 783 4.81 -21.02 25.11
N GLU A 784 6.00 -21.02 24.49
CA GLU A 784 7.01 -19.99 24.67
C GLU A 784 6.64 -18.71 23.87
N MET A 785 6.02 -18.85 22.70
CA MET A 785 5.52 -17.74 21.88
C MET A 785 4.36 -16.97 22.55
N GLN A 786 3.62 -17.59 23.44
CA GLN A 786 2.60 -16.92 24.25
C GLN A 786 3.20 -16.02 25.36
N LYS A 787 4.48 -16.17 25.67
CA LYS A 787 5.20 -15.38 26.69
C LYS A 787 6.05 -14.31 26.01
N GLU A 788 7.30 -14.64 25.75
CA GLU A 788 8.30 -13.67 25.29
C GLU A 788 8.98 -14.06 23.97
N LEU A 789 8.88 -15.31 23.55
CA LEU A 789 9.45 -15.76 22.29
C LEU A 789 8.60 -15.28 21.11
N GLN A 790 9.26 -14.79 20.07
CA GLN A 790 8.60 -14.52 18.79
C GLN A 790 9.33 -15.27 17.68
N ILE A 791 8.60 -16.03 16.89
CA ILE A 791 9.10 -16.70 15.69
C ILE A 791 8.32 -16.14 14.49
N SER A 792 9.05 -15.73 13.49
CA SER A 792 8.51 -15.18 12.25
C SER A 792 9.01 -16.01 11.07
N ILE A 793 8.11 -16.50 10.26
CA ILE A 793 8.38 -17.26 9.04
C ILE A 793 7.95 -16.42 7.86
N ASP A 794 8.87 -16.15 6.92
CA ASP A 794 8.60 -15.33 5.74
C ASP A 794 8.99 -16.07 4.47
N PHE A 795 7.99 -16.38 3.66
CA PHE A 795 8.19 -16.98 2.34
C PHE A 795 8.48 -15.90 1.31
N ASN A 796 9.56 -16.08 0.56
CA ASN A 796 10.03 -15.14 -0.46
C ASN A 796 10.10 -13.68 0.05
N PRO A 797 10.91 -13.43 1.11
CA PRO A 797 11.08 -12.10 1.65
C PRO A 797 11.62 -11.14 0.59
N THR A 798 11.14 -9.90 0.59
CA THR A 798 11.63 -8.84 -0.32
C THR A 798 12.89 -8.17 0.19
N MET A 799 13.18 -8.34 1.48
CA MET A 799 14.40 -7.87 2.14
C MET A 799 14.88 -8.96 3.11
N LEU A 800 16.17 -9.19 3.13
CA LEU A 800 16.81 -10.16 4.03
C LEU A 800 17.59 -9.48 5.17
N MET A 801 17.36 -8.18 5.37
CA MET A 801 18.02 -7.36 6.39
C MET A 801 17.20 -7.26 7.68
#